data_be08f325946e6d10a62cbab43203e867
#
_entry.id   be08f325946e6d10a62cbab43203e867
#
_cell.length_a   1.000
_cell.length_b   1.000
_cell.length_c   1.000
_cell.angle_alpha   90.00
_cell.angle_beta   90.00
_cell.angle_gamma   90.00
#
_symmetry.space_group_name_H-M   'P 1'
#
loop_
_entity.id
_entity.type
_entity.pdbx_description
1 polymer ?
#
loop_
_entity_poly.entity_id
_entity_poly.type
_entity_poly.pdbx_seq_one_letter_code
_entity_poly.pdbx_strand_id
1 'polypeptide(L)'
;MKPIFCLALLLCSLFPMERILAVDATLSGSNGTSVRDGWVTVTPPDFHGAINNPLKGFREAKKDGYGLLERQYIKWSDIEVGEGDSVERIIAHTNKITSSKGKRFEDLNVKLVPRVYLDWNGEIGSEKDPKQHWPADLHTFDYDSPSFQDRLRRLVAKLGEAWDNDPRIFAVQMGLIGHFGENHHPAPIAQQRRLLVDAFQKAFKHKPVLARHTDPEFMQAGFGIYYDTFAYIDREPPEGSKDQFPWQATHVYPHIWKRAPIEGEVEYNWQQQRDNAKPKETFGRTPDETMEQPAYRRYMIDKIRRYHASYLGWIDNYDASDKDVLAGAGEVQKAFGYRFVLESASYPLSVQPGKNLTVKLSVRNTGSAPFYLDWPVAVALLDPATKKPVWSAPLSGVDIRTWLPGEDWDSAAFAYRRAAKTHANEGKTTLPKSIASGQYIVALAILDRQGGMVPSARFATTNYLRGGWHPLGYIGIGKAPVDATLKDIAFDSPAFDDSLHYIVPEKLRSVKAPPLPPVKAVTPWTPDPRTELINPWRYWTLETNDHGLEKQILNERGRVMRVTGDFGRSSSLNYSFGNGIKLDRGHYHFAFHARGTPGLPIEFELADGWRKVSKEADISLSTEWKEHRIEFEIKTKFNDETTLRFRLPQYAKGTFDLSYTRFRKSD
;
A
#
# COMPACT_ATOMS: atom_id res chain seq x y z
N MET A 1 -23.06 64.23 13.82
CA MET A 1 -23.51 63.51 12.64
C MET A 1 -23.44 62.00 12.94
N LYS A 2 -24.59 61.34 12.93
CA LYS A 2 -24.69 59.92 13.33
C LYS A 2 -24.30 59.02 12.14
N PRO A 3 -23.65 57.88 12.35
CA PRO A 3 -23.52 56.85 11.32
C PRO A 3 -24.75 55.91 11.35
N ILE A 4 -25.17 55.56 10.18
CA ILE A 4 -26.28 54.65 9.87
C ILE A 4 -25.80 53.18 10.01
N PHE A 5 -26.51 52.44 10.85
CA PHE A 5 -26.37 50.97 10.97
C PHE A 5 -27.15 50.31 9.82
N CYS A 6 -26.46 49.52 9.03
CA CYS A 6 -27.09 48.56 8.12
C CYS A 6 -27.19 47.19 8.79
N LEU A 7 -28.43 46.75 9.06
CA LEU A 7 -28.76 45.47 9.68
C LEU A 7 -28.90 44.43 8.55
N ALA A 8 -27.95 43.50 8.44
CA ALA A 8 -28.09 42.34 7.53
C ALA A 8 -28.77 41.21 8.29
N LEU A 9 -30.00 40.89 7.88
CA LEU A 9 -30.72 39.69 8.35
C LEU A 9 -30.06 38.42 7.81
N LEU A 10 -29.49 37.61 8.70
CA LEU A 10 -29.15 36.22 8.42
C LEU A 10 -30.42 35.37 8.54
N LEU A 11 -30.93 34.88 7.43
CA LEU A 11 -31.91 33.80 7.40
C LEU A 11 -31.17 32.48 7.62
N CYS A 12 -31.21 31.95 8.83
CA CYS A 12 -30.88 30.57 9.12
C CYS A 12 -32.04 29.70 8.63
N SER A 13 -31.84 28.99 7.52
CA SER A 13 -32.73 27.90 7.10
C SER A 13 -32.46 26.69 7.98
N LEU A 14 -33.37 26.42 8.91
CA LEU A 14 -33.45 25.18 9.69
C LEU A 14 -33.85 24.03 8.77
N PHE A 15 -32.92 23.18 8.45
CA PHE A 15 -33.25 21.83 7.96
C PHE A 15 -33.53 20.93 9.17
N PRO A 16 -34.59 20.12 9.13
CA PRO A 16 -34.89 19.22 10.22
C PRO A 16 -33.84 18.10 10.30
N MET A 17 -33.18 17.98 11.44
CA MET A 17 -32.41 16.79 11.81
C MET A 17 -33.38 15.62 12.00
N GLU A 18 -33.48 14.75 11.01
CA GLU A 18 -34.10 13.44 11.22
C GLU A 18 -33.20 12.61 12.14
N ARG A 19 -33.74 12.24 13.27
CA ARG A 19 -33.16 11.27 14.22
C ARG A 19 -33.03 9.94 13.50
N ILE A 20 -31.79 9.49 13.25
CA ILE A 20 -31.52 8.12 12.84
C ILE A 20 -31.65 7.25 14.11
N LEU A 21 -32.81 6.68 14.29
CA LEU A 21 -33.04 5.57 15.23
C LEU A 21 -32.33 4.34 14.66
N ALA A 22 -31.53 3.68 15.49
CA ALA A 22 -31.04 2.33 15.20
C ALA A 22 -32.22 1.41 15.07
N VAL A 23 -32.55 1.00 13.88
CA VAL A 23 -33.64 0.06 13.60
C VAL A 23 -32.99 -1.30 13.38
N ASP A 24 -33.20 -2.20 14.33
CA ASP A 24 -33.27 -3.64 14.05
C ASP A 24 -34.46 -3.86 13.10
N ALA A 25 -34.30 -3.54 11.85
CA ALA A 25 -35.31 -3.75 10.82
C ALA A 25 -35.05 -5.12 10.19
N THR A 26 -35.92 -6.05 10.44
CA THR A 26 -36.18 -7.13 9.49
C THR A 26 -36.42 -6.52 8.12
N LEU A 27 -35.41 -6.66 7.23
CA LEU A 27 -35.41 -6.06 5.90
C LEU A 27 -36.43 -6.81 5.02
N SER A 28 -37.67 -6.41 5.02
CA SER A 28 -38.67 -6.82 4.01
C SER A 28 -38.58 -5.89 2.81
N GLY A 29 -37.52 -6.10 1.97
CA GLY A 29 -37.40 -5.40 0.71
C GLY A 29 -38.27 -6.08 -0.34
N SER A 30 -39.28 -5.39 -0.87
CA SER A 30 -39.96 -5.85 -2.09
C SER A 30 -39.03 -5.65 -3.29
N ASN A 31 -38.46 -6.76 -3.78
CA ASN A 31 -37.71 -6.75 -5.04
C ASN A 31 -38.61 -6.30 -6.19
N GLY A 32 -38.19 -5.28 -6.93
CA GLY A 32 -38.80 -5.01 -8.21
C GLY A 32 -38.52 -6.15 -9.17
N THR A 33 -39.36 -7.15 -9.25
CA THR A 33 -39.23 -8.28 -10.18
C THR A 33 -40.23 -8.10 -11.31
N SER A 34 -39.77 -8.21 -12.54
CA SER A 34 -40.59 -8.22 -13.74
C SER A 34 -40.23 -9.41 -14.63
N VAL A 35 -41.23 -9.98 -15.31
CA VAL A 35 -41.03 -11.04 -16.30
C VAL A 35 -41.55 -10.56 -17.64
N ARG A 36 -40.67 -10.52 -18.61
CA ARG A 36 -41.01 -10.10 -19.98
C ARG A 36 -40.22 -10.92 -21.00
N ASP A 37 -40.89 -11.39 -22.04
CA ASP A 37 -40.28 -12.09 -23.18
C ASP A 37 -39.36 -13.28 -22.75
N GLY A 38 -39.75 -13.99 -21.71
CA GLY A 38 -39.00 -15.13 -21.15
C GLY A 38 -37.77 -14.74 -20.31
N TRP A 39 -37.61 -13.45 -19.99
CA TRP A 39 -36.58 -12.95 -19.09
C TRP A 39 -37.16 -12.45 -17.77
N VAL A 40 -36.47 -12.77 -16.71
CA VAL A 40 -36.71 -12.19 -15.37
C VAL A 40 -35.71 -11.04 -15.20
N THR A 41 -36.23 -9.87 -14.83
CA THR A 41 -35.39 -8.73 -14.43
C THR A 41 -35.70 -8.36 -12.98
N VAL A 42 -34.65 -8.25 -12.17
CA VAL A 42 -34.73 -7.96 -10.75
C VAL A 42 -33.96 -6.67 -10.46
N THR A 43 -34.57 -5.78 -9.69
CA THR A 43 -33.94 -4.59 -9.11
C THR A 43 -33.84 -4.79 -7.61
N PRO A 44 -32.71 -5.33 -7.09
CA PRO A 44 -32.53 -5.52 -5.66
C PRO A 44 -32.47 -4.18 -4.94
N PRO A 45 -33.05 -4.02 -3.75
CA PRO A 45 -32.92 -2.80 -2.96
C PRO A 45 -31.46 -2.56 -2.54
N ASP A 46 -31.02 -1.30 -2.59
CA ASP A 46 -29.66 -0.90 -2.15
C ASP A 46 -29.54 -1.09 -0.62
N PHE A 47 -28.43 -1.64 -0.19
CA PHE A 47 -28.04 -1.66 1.20
C PHE A 47 -27.22 -0.39 1.52
N HIS A 48 -27.84 0.55 2.23
CA HIS A 48 -27.21 1.85 2.51
C HIS A 48 -26.12 1.82 3.59
N GLY A 49 -26.03 0.75 4.36
CA GLY A 49 -25.02 0.55 5.39
C GLY A 49 -23.60 0.32 4.84
N ALA A 50 -22.64 0.36 5.73
CA ALA A 50 -21.28 -0.06 5.42
C ALA A 50 -21.16 -1.58 5.36
N ILE A 51 -20.28 -2.06 4.49
CA ILE A 51 -19.96 -3.48 4.34
C ILE A 51 -18.49 -3.68 4.67
N ASN A 52 -18.20 -4.62 5.58
CA ASN A 52 -16.83 -5.02 5.90
C ASN A 52 -16.30 -5.99 4.83
N ASN A 53 -16.04 -5.47 3.64
CA ASN A 53 -15.47 -6.20 2.51
C ASN A 53 -13.95 -6.23 2.56
N PRO A 54 -13.28 -7.29 2.05
CA PRO A 54 -11.82 -7.36 1.97
C PRO A 54 -11.24 -6.38 0.96
N LEU A 55 -9.93 -6.20 0.97
CA LEU A 55 -9.14 -5.40 0.02
C LEU A 55 -9.43 -3.89 0.05
N LYS A 56 -10.07 -3.41 1.09
CA LYS A 56 -10.43 -2.00 1.26
C LYS A 56 -10.65 -1.64 2.74
N GLY A 57 -10.64 -0.34 3.02
CA GLY A 57 -11.10 0.16 4.31
C GLY A 57 -9.98 0.40 5.32
N PHE A 58 -10.25 0.15 6.57
CA PHE A 58 -9.26 0.26 7.62
C PHE A 58 -8.22 -0.86 7.50
N ARG A 59 -6.97 -0.54 7.68
CA ARG A 59 -5.86 -1.46 7.79
C ARG A 59 -5.35 -1.38 9.23
N GLU A 60 -5.41 -2.21 9.86
CA GLU A 60 -5.26 -3.38 10.71
C GLU A 60 -6.65 -4.05 10.89
N ALA A 61 -6.68 -5.36 10.78
CA ALA A 61 -7.92 -6.11 10.85
C ALA A 61 -8.52 -6.08 12.25
N LYS A 62 -9.82 -5.79 12.33
CA LYS A 62 -10.52 -5.59 13.58
C LYS A 62 -11.65 -6.61 13.77
N LYS A 63 -11.69 -7.26 14.92
CA LYS A 63 -12.66 -8.31 15.20
C LYS A 63 -14.11 -7.79 15.22
N ASP A 64 -14.31 -6.67 15.90
CA ASP A 64 -15.65 -6.12 16.18
C ASP A 64 -15.90 -4.78 15.46
N GLY A 65 -15.10 -4.49 14.41
CA GLY A 65 -15.15 -3.27 13.60
C GLY A 65 -14.87 -3.53 12.12
N TYR A 66 -14.61 -2.46 11.38
CA TYR A 66 -14.26 -2.53 9.98
C TYR A 66 -12.75 -2.68 9.81
N GLY A 67 -12.35 -3.50 8.84
CA GLY A 67 -10.97 -3.76 8.45
C GLY A 67 -10.70 -5.25 8.25
N LEU A 68 -10.23 -5.63 7.05
CA LEU A 68 -9.85 -7.00 6.69
C LEU A 68 -8.50 -7.01 5.96
N LEU A 69 -7.62 -6.10 6.35
CA LEU A 69 -6.26 -5.98 5.84
C LEU A 69 -5.28 -5.93 7.01
N GLU A 70 -4.11 -6.51 6.82
CA GLU A 70 -2.98 -6.43 7.75
C GLU A 70 -1.73 -6.02 7.01
N ARG A 71 -0.97 -5.05 7.54
CA ARG A 71 0.37 -4.78 7.07
C ARG A 71 1.37 -5.47 7.98
N GLN A 72 2.40 -6.06 7.37
CA GLN A 72 3.49 -6.64 8.11
C GLN A 72 4.84 -6.12 7.61
N TYR A 73 5.63 -5.57 8.52
CA TYR A 73 7.04 -5.31 8.31
C TYR A 73 7.82 -6.62 8.47
N ILE A 74 8.60 -6.96 7.46
CA ILE A 74 9.35 -8.21 7.40
C ILE A 74 10.83 -7.87 7.26
N LYS A 75 11.67 -8.31 8.20
CA LYS A 75 13.13 -8.21 8.06
C LYS A 75 13.60 -9.11 6.93
N TRP A 76 14.51 -8.64 6.09
CA TRP A 76 15.10 -9.52 5.08
C TRP A 76 15.72 -10.77 5.71
N SER A 77 16.47 -10.62 6.82
CA SER A 77 17.08 -11.72 7.53
C SER A 77 16.09 -12.77 8.10
N ASP A 78 14.81 -12.44 8.25
CA ASP A 78 13.79 -13.40 8.68
C ASP A 78 13.32 -14.33 7.55
N ILE A 79 13.52 -13.93 6.30
CA ILE A 79 13.03 -14.62 5.11
C ILE A 79 14.15 -15.11 4.17
N GLU A 80 15.38 -14.71 4.41
CA GLU A 80 16.59 -15.19 3.74
C GLU A 80 17.76 -15.04 4.69
N VAL A 81 18.39 -16.14 5.10
CA VAL A 81 19.52 -16.12 6.03
C VAL A 81 20.88 -16.12 5.33
N GLY A 82 20.90 -16.45 4.03
CA GLY A 82 22.09 -16.46 3.18
C GLY A 82 21.75 -16.74 1.73
N GLU A 83 22.72 -16.62 0.83
CA GLU A 83 22.54 -16.72 -0.63
C GLU A 83 21.91 -18.04 -1.09
N GLY A 84 22.23 -19.14 -0.41
CA GLY A 84 21.71 -20.48 -0.72
C GLY A 84 20.32 -20.77 -0.17
N ASP A 85 19.66 -19.80 0.46
CA ASP A 85 18.33 -20.01 1.03
C ASP A 85 17.24 -20.06 -0.03
N SER A 86 16.22 -20.84 0.23
CA SER A 86 15.16 -21.14 -0.75
C SER A 86 13.88 -20.33 -0.49
N VAL A 87 12.96 -20.33 -1.47
CA VAL A 87 11.65 -19.65 -1.40
C VAL A 87 10.76 -20.20 -0.28
N GLU A 88 10.95 -21.46 0.11
CA GLU A 88 10.18 -22.09 1.17
C GLU A 88 10.31 -21.37 2.51
N ARG A 89 11.45 -20.69 2.78
CA ARG A 89 11.59 -19.87 4.00
C ARG A 89 10.64 -18.68 3.97
N ILE A 90 10.46 -18.02 2.82
CA ILE A 90 9.51 -16.92 2.66
C ILE A 90 8.08 -17.42 2.89
N ILE A 91 7.72 -18.55 2.28
CA ILE A 91 6.39 -19.15 2.42
C ILE A 91 6.13 -19.57 3.88
N ALA A 92 7.10 -20.21 4.53
CA ALA A 92 7.00 -20.61 5.94
C ALA A 92 6.87 -19.40 6.87
N HIS A 93 7.62 -18.32 6.61
CA HIS A 93 7.47 -17.06 7.35
C HIS A 93 6.07 -16.47 7.16
N THR A 94 5.56 -16.47 5.92
CA THR A 94 4.19 -16.05 5.61
C THR A 94 3.17 -16.90 6.38
N ASN A 95 3.35 -18.23 6.43
CA ASN A 95 2.50 -19.13 7.24
C ASN A 95 2.48 -18.71 8.72
N LYS A 96 3.64 -18.34 9.26
CA LYS A 96 3.80 -17.91 10.66
C LYS A 96 3.06 -16.60 10.94
N ILE A 97 3.27 -15.56 10.13
CA ILE A 97 2.70 -14.21 10.37
C ILE A 97 1.21 -14.12 10.06
N THR A 98 0.68 -15.00 9.20
CA THR A 98 -0.76 -15.08 8.89
C THR A 98 -1.52 -16.02 9.82
N SER A 99 -0.90 -16.47 10.91
CA SER A 99 -1.52 -17.29 11.94
C SER A 99 -1.18 -16.72 13.31
N SER A 100 -2.16 -16.21 14.03
CA SER A 100 -1.97 -15.61 15.35
C SER A 100 -3.06 -16.07 16.30
N LYS A 101 -2.70 -16.43 17.55
CA LYS A 101 -3.62 -16.82 18.63
C LYS A 101 -4.62 -17.91 18.22
N GLY A 102 -4.19 -18.86 17.39
CA GLY A 102 -5.03 -19.97 16.92
C GLY A 102 -6.04 -19.61 15.81
N LYS A 103 -6.01 -18.38 15.31
CA LYS A 103 -6.81 -17.93 14.16
C LYS A 103 -5.92 -17.71 12.96
N ARG A 104 -6.40 -18.06 11.79
CA ARG A 104 -5.71 -17.87 10.51
C ARG A 104 -6.40 -16.77 9.72
N PHE A 105 -5.62 -16.02 8.94
CA PHE A 105 -6.14 -14.93 8.11
C PHE A 105 -7.19 -15.43 7.13
N GLU A 106 -6.98 -16.62 6.54
CA GLU A 106 -7.95 -17.22 5.62
C GLU A 106 -9.32 -17.46 6.25
N ASP A 107 -9.37 -17.86 7.53
CA ASP A 107 -10.62 -18.12 8.26
C ASP A 107 -11.39 -16.83 8.60
N LEU A 108 -10.70 -15.69 8.58
CA LEU A 108 -11.23 -14.36 8.87
C LEU A 108 -11.41 -13.50 7.63
N ASN A 109 -11.12 -14.04 6.45
CA ASN A 109 -11.09 -13.30 5.19
C ASN A 109 -10.14 -12.08 5.19
N VAL A 110 -9.09 -12.11 6.02
CA VAL A 110 -8.07 -11.06 6.14
C VAL A 110 -6.99 -11.26 5.10
N LYS A 111 -6.56 -10.18 4.45
CA LYS A 111 -5.45 -10.18 3.48
C LYS A 111 -4.25 -9.42 4.00
N LEU A 112 -3.07 -9.86 3.59
CA LEU A 112 -1.78 -9.30 3.99
C LEU A 112 -1.27 -8.30 2.94
N VAL A 113 -0.65 -7.23 3.43
CA VAL A 113 0.15 -6.27 2.66
C VAL A 113 1.57 -6.27 3.26
N PRO A 114 2.50 -7.09 2.73
CA PRO A 114 3.86 -7.19 3.26
C PRO A 114 4.73 -6.03 2.78
N ARG A 115 5.66 -5.59 3.65
CA ARG A 115 6.76 -4.67 3.38
C ARG A 115 8.06 -5.27 3.90
N VAL A 116 9.00 -5.56 3.02
CA VAL A 116 10.35 -5.99 3.42
C VAL A 116 11.21 -4.76 3.69
N TYR A 117 11.94 -4.75 4.79
CA TYR A 117 12.84 -3.66 5.17
C TYR A 117 14.24 -4.18 5.54
N LEU A 118 15.22 -3.30 5.40
CA LEU A 118 16.63 -3.56 5.65
C LEU A 118 17.20 -2.68 6.76
N ASP A 119 16.54 -1.56 7.02
CA ASP A 119 16.94 -0.57 8.00
C ASP A 119 15.74 -0.09 8.80
N TRP A 120 15.94 0.09 10.11
CA TRP A 120 14.93 0.62 11.01
C TRP A 120 15.44 1.90 11.68
N ASN A 121 15.23 3.03 11.01
CA ASN A 121 15.56 4.37 11.48
C ASN A 121 17.05 4.56 11.91
N GLY A 122 17.98 3.97 11.17
CA GLY A 122 19.41 4.07 11.48
C GLY A 122 19.84 3.38 12.78
N GLU A 123 18.97 2.59 13.40
CA GLU A 123 19.24 1.89 14.67
C GLU A 123 20.05 0.60 14.51
N ILE A 124 20.46 0.27 13.28
CA ILE A 124 21.24 -0.93 12.97
C ILE A 124 22.58 -0.90 13.74
N GLY A 125 22.77 -1.90 14.58
CA GLY A 125 23.95 -1.98 15.45
C GLY A 125 23.88 -1.04 16.66
N SER A 126 22.78 -0.34 16.89
CA SER A 126 22.54 0.43 18.09
C SER A 126 22.23 -0.48 19.28
N GLU A 127 22.27 0.07 20.51
CA GLU A 127 21.85 -0.65 21.72
C GLU A 127 20.38 -1.08 21.65
N LYS A 128 19.54 -0.38 20.88
CA LYS A 128 18.11 -0.65 20.73
C LYS A 128 17.82 -1.77 19.75
N ASP A 129 18.55 -1.85 18.64
CA ASP A 129 18.47 -2.97 17.70
C ASP A 129 19.87 -3.37 17.20
N PRO A 130 20.60 -4.17 18.00
CA PRO A 130 21.93 -4.64 17.63
C PRO A 130 21.90 -5.69 16.52
N LYS A 131 20.72 -6.11 16.06
CA LYS A 131 20.55 -7.16 15.06
C LYS A 131 20.59 -6.61 13.65
N GLN A 132 21.36 -7.29 12.83
CA GLN A 132 21.42 -7.07 11.40
C GLN A 132 20.06 -7.44 10.73
N HIS A 133 19.54 -6.59 9.87
CA HIS A 133 18.26 -6.80 9.17
C HIS A 133 18.41 -7.44 7.78
N TRP A 134 19.65 -7.70 7.35
CA TRP A 134 19.99 -8.39 6.10
C TRP A 134 20.71 -9.71 6.37
N PRO A 135 20.84 -10.60 5.37
CA PRO A 135 21.50 -11.89 5.53
C PRO A 135 22.95 -11.79 6.03
N ALA A 136 23.36 -12.75 6.86
CA ALA A 136 24.66 -12.74 7.53
C ALA A 136 25.88 -12.92 6.59
N ASP A 137 25.66 -13.31 5.36
CA ASP A 137 26.69 -13.46 4.33
C ASP A 137 26.94 -12.17 3.51
N LEU A 138 26.24 -11.08 3.83
CA LEU A 138 26.46 -9.77 3.23
C LEU A 138 27.30 -8.88 4.13
N HIS A 139 28.33 -8.24 3.55
CA HIS A 139 29.18 -7.31 4.29
C HIS A 139 28.47 -6.01 4.65
N THR A 140 27.48 -5.61 3.87
CA THR A 140 26.80 -4.33 3.98
C THR A 140 25.46 -4.39 3.26
N PHE A 141 24.55 -3.50 3.65
CA PHE A 141 23.31 -3.18 2.90
C PHE A 141 23.52 -2.00 1.93
N ASP A 142 24.71 -1.78 1.46
CA ASP A 142 25.04 -0.66 0.56
C ASP A 142 24.31 -0.81 -0.78
N TYR A 143 23.28 0.00 -0.98
CA TYR A 143 22.39 -0.02 -2.13
C TYR A 143 23.09 0.21 -3.48
N ASP A 144 24.32 0.72 -3.48
CA ASP A 144 25.12 0.98 -4.69
C ASP A 144 26.08 -0.15 -5.00
N SER A 145 26.27 -1.10 -4.09
CA SER A 145 27.13 -2.25 -4.34
C SER A 145 26.54 -3.15 -5.42
N PRO A 146 27.26 -3.49 -6.50
CA PRO A 146 26.74 -4.37 -7.54
C PRO A 146 26.31 -5.75 -7.02
N SER A 147 27.08 -6.31 -6.08
CA SER A 147 26.74 -7.59 -5.45
C SER A 147 25.47 -7.51 -4.59
N PHE A 148 25.29 -6.41 -3.89
CA PHE A 148 24.07 -6.16 -3.12
C PHE A 148 22.85 -5.96 -4.03
N GLN A 149 22.99 -5.18 -5.10
CA GLN A 149 21.92 -4.98 -6.09
C GLN A 149 21.50 -6.30 -6.74
N ASP A 150 22.45 -7.18 -7.03
CA ASP A 150 22.16 -8.49 -7.58
C ASP A 150 21.41 -9.38 -6.56
N ARG A 151 21.80 -9.33 -5.28
CA ARG A 151 21.04 -10.01 -4.20
C ARG A 151 19.63 -9.46 -4.05
N LEU A 152 19.42 -8.12 -4.16
CA LEU A 152 18.08 -7.54 -4.16
C LEU A 152 17.20 -8.04 -5.31
N ARG A 153 17.76 -8.12 -6.53
CA ARG A 153 17.00 -8.70 -7.67
C ARG A 153 16.56 -10.13 -7.40
N ARG A 154 17.46 -10.95 -6.86
CA ARG A 154 17.16 -12.35 -6.51
C ARG A 154 16.15 -12.46 -5.38
N LEU A 155 16.25 -11.61 -4.36
CA LEU A 155 15.23 -11.53 -3.31
C LEU A 155 13.86 -11.22 -3.90
N VAL A 156 13.74 -10.15 -4.71
CA VAL A 156 12.46 -9.76 -5.30
C VAL A 156 11.88 -10.87 -6.18
N ALA A 157 12.73 -11.60 -6.92
CA ALA A 157 12.28 -12.76 -7.69
C ALA A 157 11.68 -13.85 -6.79
N LYS A 158 12.34 -14.18 -5.67
CA LYS A 158 11.82 -15.13 -4.66
C LYS A 158 10.52 -14.63 -4.00
N LEU A 159 10.41 -13.32 -3.73
CA LEU A 159 9.18 -12.72 -3.21
C LEU A 159 8.02 -12.92 -4.21
N GLY A 160 8.27 -12.70 -5.50
CA GLY A 160 7.28 -12.96 -6.54
C GLY A 160 6.86 -14.40 -6.62
N GLU A 161 7.80 -15.34 -6.57
CA GLU A 161 7.52 -16.79 -6.55
C GLU A 161 6.65 -17.17 -5.33
N ALA A 162 6.95 -16.61 -4.15
CA ALA A 162 6.21 -16.87 -2.93
C ALA A 162 4.82 -16.23 -2.89
N TRP A 163 4.68 -14.97 -3.37
CA TRP A 163 3.53 -14.12 -3.05
C TRP A 163 2.62 -13.80 -4.23
N ASP A 164 3.09 -13.83 -5.49
CA ASP A 164 2.28 -13.35 -6.63
C ASP A 164 0.99 -14.19 -6.84
N ASN A 165 1.03 -15.47 -6.46
CA ASN A 165 -0.13 -16.38 -6.51
C ASN A 165 -0.64 -16.81 -5.13
N ASP A 166 -0.13 -16.24 -4.04
CA ASP A 166 -0.62 -16.55 -2.70
C ASP A 166 -1.94 -15.83 -2.43
N PRO A 167 -3.02 -16.54 -2.09
CA PRO A 167 -4.33 -15.93 -1.84
C PRO A 167 -4.33 -15.01 -0.60
N ARG A 168 -3.37 -15.16 0.29
CA ARG A 168 -3.25 -14.31 1.49
C ARG A 168 -2.80 -12.91 1.18
N ILE A 169 -2.08 -12.71 0.06
CA ILE A 169 -1.49 -11.42 -0.30
C ILE A 169 -2.49 -10.61 -1.14
N PHE A 170 -2.70 -9.35 -0.75
CA PHE A 170 -3.45 -8.38 -1.55
C PHE A 170 -2.55 -7.59 -2.48
N ALA A 171 -1.60 -6.88 -1.91
CA ALA A 171 -0.66 -6.02 -2.60
C ALA A 171 0.69 -6.11 -1.89
N VAL A 172 1.78 -5.69 -2.55
CA VAL A 172 3.12 -5.67 -1.97
C VAL A 172 3.63 -4.24 -1.93
N GLN A 173 3.93 -3.73 -0.75
CA GLN A 173 4.66 -2.48 -0.63
C GLN A 173 6.12 -2.74 -1.00
N MET A 174 6.66 -1.95 -1.93
CA MET A 174 7.99 -2.16 -2.52
C MET A 174 9.08 -2.30 -1.45
N GLY A 175 9.06 -1.43 -0.44
CA GLY A 175 9.98 -1.51 0.68
C GLY A 175 11.44 -1.36 0.29
N LEU A 176 12.28 -2.15 0.92
CA LEU A 176 13.71 -2.39 0.71
C LEU A 176 14.60 -1.18 1.03
N ILE A 177 14.57 -0.11 0.24
CA ILE A 177 15.48 1.01 0.35
C ILE A 177 14.99 2.03 1.37
N GLY A 178 15.93 2.53 2.18
CA GLY A 178 15.71 3.57 3.18
C GLY A 178 15.13 3.08 4.50
N HIS A 179 15.01 3.99 5.45
CA HIS A 179 14.44 3.70 6.77
C HIS A 179 13.05 3.09 6.61
N PHE A 180 12.74 2.06 7.38
CA PHE A 180 11.45 1.34 7.38
C PHE A 180 11.05 0.75 6.01
N GLY A 181 11.96 0.76 5.00
CA GLY A 181 11.59 0.48 3.62
C GLY A 181 10.71 1.57 3.00
N GLU A 182 10.87 2.83 3.40
CA GLU A 182 10.01 3.94 2.97
C GLU A 182 10.67 4.87 1.95
N ASN A 183 11.75 4.43 1.34
CA ASN A 183 12.46 5.15 0.30
C ASN A 183 12.90 6.58 0.72
N HIS A 184 13.22 6.75 2.00
CA HIS A 184 13.85 7.96 2.52
C HIS A 184 15.03 7.59 3.42
N HIS A 185 16.04 8.45 3.49
CA HIS A 185 17.24 8.27 4.30
C HIS A 185 17.96 6.91 4.14
N PRO A 186 18.42 6.58 2.91
CA PRO A 186 18.42 7.38 1.69
C PRO A 186 17.17 7.17 0.82
N ALA A 187 16.81 8.19 0.05
CA ALA A 187 15.88 8.02 -1.05
C ALA A 187 16.57 7.31 -2.23
N PRO A 188 15.90 6.40 -2.96
CA PRO A 188 16.49 5.75 -4.11
C PRO A 188 16.77 6.75 -5.25
N ILE A 189 17.98 6.69 -5.79
CA ILE A 189 18.33 7.44 -7.01
C ILE A 189 17.70 6.78 -8.25
N ALA A 190 17.67 7.50 -9.38
CA ALA A 190 17.03 7.03 -10.61
C ALA A 190 17.48 5.62 -11.05
N GLN A 191 18.78 5.31 -10.93
CA GLN A 191 19.31 3.98 -11.23
C GLN A 191 18.74 2.88 -10.32
N GLN A 192 18.62 3.15 -9.03
CA GLN A 192 18.05 2.21 -8.05
C GLN A 192 16.54 2.06 -8.27
N ARG A 193 15.82 3.16 -8.62
CA ARG A 193 14.41 3.08 -8.99
C ARG A 193 14.19 2.21 -10.23
N ARG A 194 15.00 2.38 -11.28
CA ARG A 194 14.94 1.50 -12.48
C ARG A 194 15.18 0.03 -12.12
N LEU A 195 16.18 -0.25 -11.27
CA LEU A 195 16.44 -1.61 -10.77
C LEU A 195 15.22 -2.21 -10.06
N LEU A 196 14.60 -1.44 -9.18
CA LEU A 196 13.40 -1.88 -8.44
C LEU A 196 12.22 -2.11 -9.41
N VAL A 197 12.00 -1.18 -10.36
CA VAL A 197 10.96 -1.35 -11.40
C VAL A 197 11.15 -2.65 -12.14
N ASP A 198 12.33 -2.90 -12.68
CA ASP A 198 12.63 -4.12 -13.46
C ASP A 198 12.42 -5.39 -12.63
N ALA A 199 12.89 -5.38 -11.38
CA ALA A 199 12.76 -6.54 -10.50
C ALA A 199 11.30 -6.82 -10.14
N PHE A 200 10.56 -5.82 -9.68
CA PHE A 200 9.17 -6.00 -9.26
C PHE A 200 8.22 -6.28 -10.42
N GLN A 201 8.37 -5.62 -11.58
CA GLN A 201 7.56 -5.93 -12.76
C GLN A 201 7.80 -7.35 -13.30
N LYS A 202 9.01 -7.89 -13.15
CA LYS A 202 9.30 -9.30 -13.52
C LYS A 202 8.69 -10.27 -12.53
N ALA A 203 8.73 -9.95 -11.24
CA ALA A 203 8.31 -10.83 -10.15
C ALA A 203 6.80 -10.88 -9.94
N PHE A 204 6.09 -9.76 -10.09
CA PHE A 204 4.67 -9.63 -9.78
C PHE A 204 3.85 -9.38 -11.05
N LYS A 205 2.92 -10.30 -11.35
CA LYS A 205 2.00 -10.24 -12.49
C LYS A 205 0.53 -10.13 -12.08
N HIS A 206 0.20 -10.61 -10.88
CA HIS A 206 -1.16 -10.72 -10.38
C HIS A 206 -1.42 -9.81 -9.18
N LYS A 207 -0.37 -9.47 -8.42
CA LYS A 207 -0.50 -8.60 -7.24
C LYS A 207 -0.05 -7.18 -7.56
N PRO A 208 -0.81 -6.16 -7.15
CA PRO A 208 -0.34 -4.78 -7.21
C PRO A 208 0.95 -4.58 -6.41
N VAL A 209 1.88 -3.83 -6.99
CA VAL A 209 3.06 -3.31 -6.29
C VAL A 209 2.85 -1.85 -5.98
N LEU A 210 3.20 -1.43 -4.77
CA LEU A 210 3.01 -0.07 -4.29
C LEU A 210 4.36 0.57 -4.02
N ALA A 211 4.57 1.76 -4.57
CA ALA A 211 5.74 2.60 -4.31
C ALA A 211 5.44 3.64 -3.22
N ARG A 212 6.49 4.09 -2.51
CA ARG A 212 6.34 5.09 -1.43
C ARG A 212 6.11 6.50 -1.96
N HIS A 213 6.69 6.81 -3.11
CA HIS A 213 6.66 8.14 -3.72
C HIS A 213 6.21 8.08 -5.17
N THR A 214 5.77 9.23 -5.68
CA THR A 214 5.31 9.42 -7.07
C THR A 214 6.48 9.66 -8.05
N ASP A 215 7.61 9.00 -7.83
CA ASP A 215 8.75 9.09 -8.76
C ASP A 215 8.35 8.62 -10.17
N PRO A 216 8.83 9.30 -11.23
CA PRO A 216 8.40 9.02 -12.60
C PRO A 216 8.56 7.57 -13.03
N GLU A 217 9.66 6.91 -12.64
CA GLU A 217 9.93 5.52 -13.00
C GLU A 217 8.85 4.58 -12.42
N PHE A 218 8.46 4.79 -11.16
CA PHE A 218 7.42 3.98 -10.51
C PHE A 218 6.03 4.21 -11.11
N MET A 219 5.73 5.48 -11.42
CA MET A 219 4.42 5.83 -11.98
C MET A 219 4.26 5.36 -13.43
N GLN A 220 5.32 5.43 -14.24
CA GLN A 220 5.35 4.87 -15.59
C GLN A 220 5.23 3.34 -15.57
N ALA A 221 5.80 2.69 -14.58
CA ALA A 221 5.65 1.25 -14.35
C ALA A 221 4.23 0.80 -13.99
N GLY A 222 3.35 1.74 -13.63
CA GLY A 222 1.97 1.46 -13.23
C GLY A 222 1.82 1.00 -11.79
N PHE A 223 2.81 1.26 -10.93
CA PHE A 223 2.73 0.94 -9.51
C PHE A 223 1.73 1.85 -8.80
N GLY A 224 1.09 1.31 -7.75
CA GLY A 224 0.28 2.07 -6.83
C GLY A 224 1.15 2.82 -5.82
N ILE A 225 0.51 3.38 -4.80
CA ILE A 225 1.20 4.22 -3.83
C ILE A 225 0.83 3.83 -2.40
N TYR A 226 1.83 3.80 -1.52
CA TYR A 226 1.63 3.86 -0.08
C TYR A 226 2.28 5.12 0.49
N TYR A 227 1.51 5.92 1.23
CA TYR A 227 1.96 7.23 1.70
C TYR A 227 1.65 7.43 3.19
N ASP A 228 2.68 7.54 4.03
CA ASP A 228 2.54 7.47 5.48
C ASP A 228 2.22 8.81 6.18
N THR A 229 1.92 9.86 5.44
CA THR A 229 1.39 11.12 5.97
C THR A 229 0.10 11.51 5.25
N PHE A 230 -0.73 10.51 4.95
CA PHE A 230 -2.01 10.70 4.28
C PHE A 230 -2.91 11.62 5.10
N ALA A 231 -3.55 12.56 4.41
CA ALA A 231 -4.40 13.58 5.01
C ALA A 231 -3.70 14.60 5.93
N TYR A 232 -2.36 14.59 5.99
CA TYR A 232 -1.62 15.71 6.54
C TYR A 232 -1.97 16.98 5.75
N ILE A 233 -1.93 18.09 6.13
CA ILE A 233 -2.33 19.40 5.62
C ILE A 233 -2.57 19.45 4.09
N ASP A 234 -3.73 19.95 3.71
CA ASP A 234 -4.09 20.27 2.33
C ASP A 234 -3.48 21.63 1.91
N ARG A 235 -2.16 21.69 1.91
CA ARG A 235 -1.46 22.81 1.28
C ARG A 235 -1.04 22.40 -0.11
N GLU A 236 -1.29 23.26 -1.08
CA GLU A 236 -0.52 23.24 -2.30
C GLU A 236 0.96 23.26 -1.90
N PRO A 237 1.73 22.22 -2.18
CA PRO A 237 3.14 22.22 -1.80
C PRO A 237 3.83 23.38 -2.50
N PRO A 238 4.82 24.03 -1.88
CA PRO A 238 5.67 24.99 -2.57
C PRO A 238 6.25 24.35 -3.82
N GLU A 239 6.32 25.09 -4.92
CA GLU A 239 6.93 24.62 -6.16
C GLU A 239 8.30 24.01 -5.89
N GLY A 240 8.51 22.76 -6.30
CA GLY A 240 9.74 21.99 -6.04
C GLY A 240 9.82 21.21 -4.73
N SER A 241 8.76 21.16 -3.91
CA SER A 241 8.71 20.32 -2.70
C SER A 241 8.46 18.84 -3.08
N LYS A 242 9.15 17.92 -2.38
CA LYS A 242 9.03 16.46 -2.63
C LYS A 242 7.80 15.82 -2.00
N ASP A 243 7.32 16.36 -0.89
CA ASP A 243 6.13 15.86 -0.20
C ASP A 243 4.85 16.32 -0.88
N GLN A 244 4.78 16.01 -2.19
CA GLN A 244 3.71 16.47 -3.09
C GLN A 244 2.71 15.36 -3.37
N PHE A 245 2.72 14.26 -2.61
CA PHE A 245 1.89 13.11 -2.95
C PHE A 245 0.44 13.45 -3.24
N PRO A 246 -0.31 14.15 -2.37
CA PRO A 246 -1.71 14.38 -2.69
C PRO A 246 -1.90 15.19 -3.97
N TRP A 247 -1.05 16.19 -4.18
CA TRP A 247 -1.10 17.04 -5.36
C TRP A 247 -0.65 16.30 -6.63
N GLN A 248 0.45 15.58 -6.58
CA GLN A 248 0.96 14.83 -7.73
C GLN A 248 0.02 13.72 -8.16
N ALA A 249 -0.58 13.00 -7.21
CA ALA A 249 -1.53 11.94 -7.51
C ALA A 249 -2.80 12.45 -8.22
N THR A 250 -3.16 13.73 -8.01
CA THR A 250 -4.35 14.33 -8.62
C THR A 250 -4.06 15.17 -9.85
N HIS A 251 -2.88 15.78 -9.95
CA HIS A 251 -2.55 16.73 -11.02
C HIS A 251 -1.54 16.19 -12.04
N VAL A 252 -0.49 15.48 -11.56
CA VAL A 252 0.56 14.97 -12.45
C VAL A 252 0.23 13.56 -12.94
N TYR A 253 -0.30 12.72 -12.05
CA TYR A 253 -0.63 11.32 -12.33
C TYR A 253 -2.10 10.99 -12.02
N PRO A 254 -3.09 11.71 -12.57
CA PRO A 254 -4.49 11.65 -12.15
C PRO A 254 -5.19 10.31 -12.42
N HIS A 255 -4.49 9.34 -12.99
CA HIS A 255 -5.05 8.04 -13.36
C HIS A 255 -4.39 6.84 -12.69
N ILE A 256 -3.46 7.05 -11.76
CA ILE A 256 -2.78 5.96 -11.02
C ILE A 256 -3.80 5.03 -10.37
N TRP A 257 -4.76 5.60 -9.65
CA TRP A 257 -5.80 4.85 -8.95
C TRP A 257 -6.64 3.93 -9.84
N LYS A 258 -6.65 4.15 -11.17
CA LYS A 258 -7.35 3.26 -12.12
C LYS A 258 -6.58 1.95 -12.37
N ARG A 259 -5.29 1.90 -12.03
CA ARG A 259 -4.39 0.76 -12.32
C ARG A 259 -3.99 0.00 -11.07
N ALA A 260 -3.74 0.71 -9.97
CA ALA A 260 -3.26 0.13 -8.73
C ALA A 260 -3.76 0.93 -7.51
N PRO A 261 -3.80 0.31 -6.31
CA PRO A 261 -4.27 0.96 -5.10
C PRO A 261 -3.47 2.22 -4.75
N ILE A 262 -4.18 3.23 -4.25
CA ILE A 262 -3.62 4.30 -3.44
C ILE A 262 -3.99 4.00 -2.00
N GLU A 263 -2.98 3.97 -1.13
CA GLU A 263 -3.14 3.70 0.28
C GLU A 263 -2.11 4.47 1.10
N GLY A 264 -2.17 4.34 2.39
CA GLY A 264 -1.17 4.93 3.27
C GLY A 264 -1.49 4.77 4.73
N GLU A 265 -0.83 5.58 5.51
CA GLU A 265 -1.09 5.77 6.93
C GLU A 265 -1.51 7.21 7.14
N VAL A 266 -2.50 7.43 7.98
CA VAL A 266 -2.79 8.79 8.43
C VAL A 266 -1.58 9.32 9.20
N GLU A 267 -1.46 10.62 9.26
CA GLU A 267 -0.37 11.28 9.97
C GLU A 267 -0.33 10.84 11.44
N TYR A 268 0.86 10.80 12.01
CA TYR A 268 1.15 10.27 13.35
C TYR A 268 0.25 10.83 14.46
N ASN A 269 -0.22 12.09 14.35
CA ASN A 269 -1.11 12.71 15.33
C ASN A 269 -2.52 12.07 15.38
N TRP A 270 -2.96 11.39 14.30
CA TRP A 270 -4.18 10.59 14.32
C TRP A 270 -4.02 9.26 15.05
N GLN A 271 -2.79 8.74 15.10
CA GLN A 271 -2.49 7.50 15.78
C GLN A 271 -2.38 7.67 17.30
N GLN A 272 -1.85 8.80 17.77
CA GLN A 272 -1.62 9.05 19.18
C GLN A 272 -2.96 9.25 19.91
N GLN A 273 -3.38 8.21 20.58
CA GLN A 273 -4.51 8.27 21.48
C GLN A 273 -4.22 9.18 22.68
N ARG A 274 -5.21 10.01 22.99
CA ARG A 274 -5.62 10.62 24.27
C ARG A 274 -4.57 11.29 25.13
N ASP A 275 -3.33 10.77 25.30
CA ASP A 275 -2.47 11.20 26.39
C ASP A 275 -1.37 12.20 26.00
N ASN A 276 -1.09 12.42 24.71
CA ASN A 276 0.00 13.29 24.27
C ASN A 276 -0.31 14.20 23.08
N ALA A 277 -1.52 14.19 22.58
CA ALA A 277 -1.90 15.01 21.44
C ALA A 277 -1.93 16.50 21.85
N LYS A 278 -0.79 17.17 21.81
CA LYS A 278 -0.81 18.62 21.65
C LYS A 278 -1.47 18.87 20.31
N PRO A 279 -2.62 19.61 20.27
CA PRO A 279 -3.21 20.00 18.99
C PRO A 279 -2.19 20.85 18.26
N LYS A 280 -1.45 20.23 17.34
CA LYS A 280 -0.76 20.98 16.30
C LYS A 280 -1.85 21.57 15.41
N GLU A 281 -1.55 22.63 14.71
CA GLU A 281 -2.40 23.40 13.79
C GLU A 281 -3.05 22.58 12.65
N THR A 282 -3.08 21.29 12.78
CA THR A 282 -3.60 20.31 11.82
C THR A 282 -4.85 19.65 12.36
N PHE A 283 -5.65 19.11 11.49
CA PHE A 283 -6.84 18.32 11.81
C PHE A 283 -6.53 16.99 12.54
N GLY A 284 -5.31 16.85 13.11
CA GLY A 284 -4.89 15.68 13.86
C GLY A 284 -5.73 15.49 15.11
N ARG A 285 -6.69 14.59 15.04
CA ARG A 285 -7.57 14.16 16.12
C ARG A 285 -7.38 12.68 16.35
N THR A 286 -7.83 12.21 17.50
CA THR A 286 -7.82 10.77 17.75
C THR A 286 -8.68 10.03 16.73
N PRO A 287 -8.46 8.74 16.49
CA PRO A 287 -9.36 7.93 15.66
C PRO A 287 -10.81 8.02 16.12
N ASP A 288 -11.09 7.95 17.43
CA ASP A 288 -12.44 8.07 17.97
C ASP A 288 -13.08 9.42 17.63
N GLU A 289 -12.40 10.53 17.92
CA GLU A 289 -12.88 11.87 17.56
C GLU A 289 -13.13 12.02 16.05
N THR A 290 -12.27 11.39 15.22
CA THR A 290 -12.43 11.43 13.76
C THR A 290 -13.70 10.71 13.34
N MET A 291 -14.05 9.61 13.99
CA MET A 291 -15.28 8.86 13.70
C MET A 291 -16.52 9.53 14.29
N GLU A 292 -16.44 10.01 15.53
CA GLU A 292 -17.56 10.61 16.25
C GLU A 292 -17.93 12.00 15.70
N GLN A 293 -16.94 12.86 15.46
CA GLN A 293 -17.15 14.27 15.10
C GLN A 293 -17.45 14.44 13.60
N PRO A 294 -18.64 14.93 13.20
CA PRO A 294 -19.02 15.05 11.80
C PRO A 294 -18.03 15.85 10.93
N ALA A 295 -17.43 16.91 11.50
CA ALA A 295 -16.49 17.74 10.75
C ALA A 295 -15.18 16.99 10.40
N TYR A 296 -14.62 16.24 11.36
CA TYR A 296 -13.39 15.46 11.14
C TYR A 296 -13.64 14.25 10.26
N ARG A 297 -14.77 13.57 10.45
CA ARG A 297 -15.20 12.49 9.58
C ARG A 297 -15.40 12.96 8.13
N ARG A 298 -16.06 14.13 7.95
CA ARG A 298 -16.22 14.73 6.64
C ARG A 298 -14.87 15.04 5.98
N TYR A 299 -13.92 15.60 6.74
CA TYR A 299 -12.57 15.86 6.24
C TYR A 299 -11.88 14.58 5.80
N MET A 300 -11.92 13.51 6.58
CA MET A 300 -11.31 12.23 6.22
C MET A 300 -11.97 11.61 4.98
N ILE A 301 -13.30 11.62 4.89
CA ILE A 301 -14.03 11.14 3.72
C ILE A 301 -13.67 11.97 2.48
N ASP A 302 -13.51 13.29 2.61
CA ASP A 302 -13.08 14.16 1.53
C ASP A 302 -11.72 13.71 0.96
N LYS A 303 -10.73 13.46 1.82
CA LYS A 303 -9.41 12.99 1.39
C LYS A 303 -9.47 11.61 0.72
N ILE A 304 -10.19 10.67 1.31
CA ILE A 304 -10.39 9.33 0.75
C ILE A 304 -10.99 9.41 -0.65
N ARG A 305 -12.04 10.22 -0.82
CA ARG A 305 -12.73 10.42 -2.12
C ARG A 305 -11.86 11.11 -3.13
N ARG A 306 -11.20 12.18 -2.74
CA ARG A 306 -10.35 13.01 -3.59
C ARG A 306 -9.16 12.24 -4.16
N TYR A 307 -8.53 11.41 -3.33
CA TYR A 307 -7.35 10.63 -3.72
C TYR A 307 -7.68 9.20 -4.14
N HIS A 308 -8.94 8.84 -4.22
CA HIS A 308 -9.37 7.48 -4.57
C HIS A 308 -8.70 6.40 -3.69
N ALA A 309 -8.61 6.65 -2.38
CA ALA A 309 -7.93 5.75 -1.47
C ALA A 309 -8.66 4.41 -1.33
N SER A 310 -7.90 3.33 -1.39
CA SER A 310 -8.41 1.99 -1.20
C SER A 310 -8.50 1.61 0.27
N TYR A 311 -7.47 1.96 1.05
CA TYR A 311 -7.42 1.70 2.50
C TYR A 311 -6.40 2.60 3.18
N LEU A 312 -6.52 2.76 4.50
CA LEU A 312 -5.60 3.53 5.33
C LEU A 312 -5.32 2.80 6.66
N GLY A 313 -4.06 2.89 7.11
CA GLY A 313 -3.63 2.46 8.43
C GLY A 313 -3.68 3.57 9.46
N TRP A 314 -3.51 3.19 10.74
CA TRP A 314 -3.45 4.01 11.96
C TRP A 314 -4.73 4.74 12.34
N ILE A 315 -5.64 4.94 11.43
CA ILE A 315 -6.98 5.45 11.70
C ILE A 315 -7.92 4.35 12.23
N ASP A 316 -7.50 3.10 12.18
CA ASP A 316 -8.22 1.93 12.65
C ASP A 316 -8.26 1.77 14.18
N ASN A 317 -7.42 2.52 14.92
CA ASN A 317 -7.36 2.47 16.39
C ASN A 317 -8.56 3.13 17.08
N TYR A 318 -9.74 3.14 16.44
CA TYR A 318 -10.97 3.61 17.04
C TYR A 318 -11.60 2.54 17.95
N ASP A 319 -12.39 2.97 18.95
CA ASP A 319 -13.13 2.08 19.85
C ASP A 319 -14.41 1.54 19.18
N ALA A 320 -14.33 0.31 18.68
CA ALA A 320 -15.49 -0.33 18.03
C ALA A 320 -16.61 -0.72 19.01
N SER A 321 -16.39 -0.65 20.32
CA SER A 321 -17.43 -0.90 21.33
C SER A 321 -18.32 0.32 21.55
N ASP A 322 -17.86 1.51 21.18
CA ASP A 322 -18.67 2.73 21.17
C ASP A 322 -19.53 2.77 19.90
N LYS A 323 -20.84 2.87 20.07
CA LYS A 323 -21.82 2.83 18.98
C LYS A 323 -21.72 4.03 18.03
N ASP A 324 -21.44 5.21 18.55
CA ASP A 324 -21.37 6.44 17.76
C ASP A 324 -20.06 6.47 16.96
N VAL A 325 -18.97 6.04 17.57
CA VAL A 325 -17.68 5.83 16.90
C VAL A 325 -17.79 4.77 15.81
N LEU A 326 -18.41 3.62 16.09
CA LEU A 326 -18.61 2.55 15.11
C LEU A 326 -19.51 2.99 13.93
N ALA A 327 -20.57 3.76 14.21
CA ALA A 327 -21.42 4.32 13.16
C ALA A 327 -20.64 5.26 12.25
N GLY A 328 -19.81 6.15 12.83
CA GLY A 328 -18.93 7.03 12.06
C GLY A 328 -17.87 6.27 11.27
N ALA A 329 -17.27 5.22 11.84
CA ALA A 329 -16.37 4.34 11.13
C ALA A 329 -17.06 3.68 9.92
N GLY A 330 -18.34 3.34 10.04
CA GLY A 330 -19.15 2.85 8.93
C GLY A 330 -19.23 3.87 7.77
N GLU A 331 -19.45 5.16 8.08
CA GLU A 331 -19.47 6.21 7.04
C GLU A 331 -18.12 6.33 6.31
N VAL A 332 -17.01 6.28 7.06
CA VAL A 332 -15.68 6.29 6.50
C VAL A 332 -15.42 5.01 5.67
N GLN A 333 -15.83 3.84 6.17
CA GLN A 333 -15.71 2.55 5.45
C GLN A 333 -16.42 2.55 4.10
N LYS A 334 -17.59 3.22 3.98
CA LYS A 334 -18.31 3.36 2.70
C LYS A 334 -17.50 4.13 1.66
N ALA A 335 -16.69 5.09 2.11
CA ALA A 335 -15.90 5.93 1.21
C ALA A 335 -14.70 5.16 0.61
N PHE A 336 -14.07 4.28 1.36
CA PHE A 336 -12.89 3.55 0.88
C PHE A 336 -13.17 2.62 -0.30
N GLY A 337 -12.16 2.49 -1.18
CA GLY A 337 -12.06 1.44 -2.18
C GLY A 337 -13.34 1.28 -3.02
N TYR A 338 -13.68 0.05 -3.34
CA TYR A 338 -14.89 -0.29 -4.09
C TYR A 338 -16.14 -0.43 -3.20
N ARG A 339 -17.31 -0.12 -3.76
CA ARG A 339 -18.63 -0.45 -3.19
C ARG A 339 -19.61 -0.67 -4.34
N PHE A 340 -19.86 -1.92 -4.66
CA PHE A 340 -20.67 -2.32 -5.80
C PHE A 340 -22.15 -2.43 -5.44
N VAL A 341 -22.97 -1.53 -5.99
CA VAL A 341 -24.42 -1.61 -5.94
C VAL A 341 -24.90 -2.33 -7.19
N LEU A 342 -25.63 -3.43 -6.99
CA LEU A 342 -26.26 -4.16 -8.07
C LEU A 342 -27.61 -3.48 -8.38
N GLU A 343 -27.63 -2.62 -9.40
CA GLU A 343 -28.81 -1.85 -9.76
C GLU A 343 -29.88 -2.71 -10.44
N SER A 344 -29.46 -3.69 -11.24
CA SER A 344 -30.35 -4.70 -11.79
C SER A 344 -29.61 -5.97 -12.23
N ALA A 345 -30.32 -7.07 -12.27
CA ALA A 345 -29.87 -8.30 -12.86
C ALA A 345 -31.00 -8.92 -13.70
N SER A 346 -30.66 -9.49 -14.87
CA SER A 346 -31.65 -10.18 -15.71
C SER A 346 -31.12 -11.55 -16.11
N TYR A 347 -31.99 -12.55 -16.10
CA TYR A 347 -31.69 -13.93 -16.48
C TYR A 347 -32.92 -14.60 -17.13
N PRO A 348 -32.76 -15.68 -17.93
CA PRO A 348 -33.88 -16.41 -18.51
C PRO A 348 -34.81 -17.02 -17.47
N LEU A 349 -36.11 -16.95 -17.66
CA LEU A 349 -37.11 -17.57 -16.77
C LEU A 349 -36.91 -19.09 -16.65
N SER A 350 -36.43 -19.73 -17.74
CA SER A 350 -36.05 -21.14 -17.73
C SER A 350 -34.89 -21.43 -18.67
N VAL A 351 -34.13 -22.48 -18.35
CA VAL A 351 -33.02 -22.96 -19.16
C VAL A 351 -33.00 -24.51 -19.15
N GLN A 352 -32.68 -25.12 -20.27
CA GLN A 352 -32.53 -26.58 -20.35
C GLN A 352 -31.17 -27.04 -19.81
N PRO A 353 -31.06 -28.20 -19.15
CA PRO A 353 -29.78 -28.79 -18.78
C PRO A 353 -28.82 -28.88 -19.96
N GLY A 354 -27.54 -28.56 -19.74
CA GLY A 354 -26.51 -28.56 -20.77
C GLY A 354 -26.52 -27.32 -21.70
N LYS A 355 -27.41 -26.35 -21.48
CA LYS A 355 -27.50 -25.09 -22.25
C LYS A 355 -26.83 -23.93 -21.49
N ASN A 356 -26.58 -22.85 -22.21
CA ASN A 356 -25.99 -21.65 -21.66
C ASN A 356 -27.00 -20.92 -20.79
N LEU A 357 -26.57 -20.55 -19.59
CA LEU A 357 -27.20 -19.57 -18.73
C LEU A 357 -26.52 -18.21 -18.97
N THR A 358 -27.29 -17.24 -19.44
CA THR A 358 -26.84 -15.84 -19.61
C THR A 358 -27.39 -14.98 -18.48
N VAL A 359 -26.56 -14.18 -17.88
CA VAL A 359 -26.95 -13.20 -16.85
C VAL A 359 -26.48 -11.83 -17.28
N LYS A 360 -27.39 -10.85 -17.30
CA LYS A 360 -27.09 -9.43 -17.54
C LYS A 360 -27.05 -8.72 -16.20
N LEU A 361 -26.05 -7.88 -15.99
CA LEU A 361 -25.81 -7.15 -14.76
C LEU A 361 -25.66 -5.66 -15.03
N SER A 362 -26.33 -4.83 -14.24
CA SER A 362 -26.09 -3.39 -14.17
C SER A 362 -25.56 -3.09 -12.76
N VAL A 363 -24.30 -2.63 -12.71
CA VAL A 363 -23.59 -2.40 -11.44
C VAL A 363 -23.03 -1.00 -11.41
N ARG A 364 -23.16 -0.32 -10.28
CA ARG A 364 -22.52 0.98 -10.03
C ARG A 364 -21.55 0.88 -8.86
N ASN A 365 -20.35 1.43 -9.05
CA ASN A 365 -19.36 1.53 -8.00
C ASN A 365 -19.51 2.86 -7.24
N THR A 366 -20.07 2.83 -6.05
CA THR A 366 -20.30 4.01 -5.20
C THR A 366 -19.15 4.24 -4.19
N GLY A 367 -18.08 3.47 -4.29
CA GLY A 367 -16.84 3.66 -3.54
C GLY A 367 -15.96 4.78 -4.09
N SER A 368 -14.67 4.74 -3.80
CA SER A 368 -13.66 5.69 -4.28
C SER A 368 -12.69 5.10 -5.27
N ALA A 369 -12.50 3.78 -5.32
CA ALA A 369 -11.53 3.12 -6.16
C ALA A 369 -12.13 1.89 -6.86
N PRO A 370 -11.52 1.39 -7.96
CA PRO A 370 -11.93 0.14 -8.57
C PRO A 370 -11.51 -1.07 -7.71
N PHE A 371 -11.87 -2.24 -8.16
CA PHE A 371 -11.32 -3.50 -7.71
C PHE A 371 -10.04 -3.80 -8.50
N TYR A 372 -8.99 -4.32 -7.89
CA TYR A 372 -7.70 -4.47 -8.58
C TYR A 372 -7.33 -5.92 -8.90
N LEU A 373 -7.98 -6.89 -8.28
CA LEU A 373 -7.70 -8.30 -8.51
C LEU A 373 -8.69 -8.91 -9.51
N ASP A 374 -8.26 -9.92 -10.24
CA ASP A 374 -9.11 -10.66 -11.18
C ASP A 374 -10.01 -11.64 -10.41
N TRP A 375 -11.04 -11.11 -9.74
CA TRP A 375 -12.05 -11.92 -9.06
C TRP A 375 -13.30 -12.04 -9.90
N PRO A 376 -13.75 -13.26 -10.23
CA PRO A 376 -14.94 -13.44 -11.07
C PRO A 376 -16.22 -13.22 -10.29
N VAL A 377 -17.22 -12.69 -10.98
CA VAL A 377 -18.62 -12.83 -10.55
C VAL A 377 -19.08 -14.22 -10.95
N ALA A 378 -19.69 -14.95 -10.03
CA ALA A 378 -20.30 -16.25 -10.28
C ALA A 378 -21.81 -16.19 -10.18
N VAL A 379 -22.47 -17.06 -10.90
CA VAL A 379 -23.88 -17.40 -10.74
C VAL A 379 -24.00 -18.76 -10.08
N ALA A 380 -24.93 -18.90 -9.15
CA ALA A 380 -25.29 -20.16 -8.52
C ALA A 380 -26.78 -20.48 -8.74
N LEU A 381 -27.08 -21.77 -8.69
CA LEU A 381 -28.39 -22.32 -8.47
C LEU A 381 -28.45 -22.84 -7.04
N LEU A 382 -29.26 -22.17 -6.21
CA LEU A 382 -29.45 -22.59 -4.82
C LEU A 382 -30.70 -23.47 -4.73
N ASP A 383 -30.64 -24.48 -3.88
CA ASP A 383 -31.82 -25.26 -3.49
C ASP A 383 -32.81 -24.38 -2.75
N PRO A 384 -34.12 -24.35 -3.14
CA PRO A 384 -35.10 -23.46 -2.54
C PRO A 384 -35.36 -23.71 -1.06
N ALA A 385 -35.18 -24.95 -0.57
CA ALA A 385 -35.43 -25.29 0.84
C ALA A 385 -34.23 -24.98 1.71
N THR A 386 -33.03 -25.40 1.29
CA THR A 386 -31.81 -25.29 2.10
C THR A 386 -31.07 -23.99 1.89
N LYS A 387 -31.34 -23.25 0.79
CA LYS A 387 -30.63 -22.06 0.34
C LYS A 387 -29.15 -22.30 0.01
N LYS A 388 -28.71 -23.55 -0.05
CA LYS A 388 -27.33 -23.93 -0.36
C LYS A 388 -27.12 -24.08 -1.88
N PRO A 389 -25.93 -23.74 -2.39
CA PRO A 389 -25.61 -23.96 -3.80
C PRO A 389 -25.63 -25.45 -4.15
N VAL A 390 -26.40 -25.82 -5.15
CA VAL A 390 -26.35 -27.16 -5.77
C VAL A 390 -25.40 -27.13 -6.98
N TRP A 391 -25.18 -25.93 -7.51
CA TRP A 391 -24.22 -25.68 -8.58
C TRP A 391 -23.85 -24.20 -8.61
N SER A 392 -22.60 -23.89 -8.98
CA SER A 392 -22.16 -22.55 -9.25
C SER A 392 -21.03 -22.53 -10.30
N ALA A 393 -20.93 -21.45 -11.05
CA ALA A 393 -19.84 -21.25 -12.00
C ALA A 393 -19.57 -19.75 -12.24
N PRO A 394 -18.34 -19.38 -12.59
CA PRO A 394 -18.01 -18.03 -13.02
C PRO A 394 -18.76 -17.64 -14.29
N LEU A 395 -19.13 -16.37 -14.37
CA LEU A 395 -19.66 -15.73 -15.56
C LEU A 395 -18.53 -15.24 -16.44
N SER A 396 -18.37 -15.81 -17.63
CA SER A 396 -17.44 -15.27 -18.63
C SER A 396 -17.97 -13.94 -19.17
N GLY A 397 -17.08 -12.99 -19.48
CA GLY A 397 -17.45 -11.68 -20.03
C GLY A 397 -17.72 -10.62 -18.97
N VAL A 398 -17.56 -10.92 -17.67
CA VAL A 398 -17.68 -9.95 -16.59
C VAL A 398 -16.31 -9.71 -15.95
N ASP A 399 -15.83 -8.48 -16.01
CA ASP A 399 -14.58 -8.06 -15.35
C ASP A 399 -14.86 -6.91 -14.38
N ILE A 400 -14.85 -7.22 -13.07
CA ILE A 400 -15.17 -6.24 -12.02
C ILE A 400 -14.12 -5.13 -11.89
N ARG A 401 -12.92 -5.31 -12.43
CA ARG A 401 -11.86 -4.30 -12.45
C ARG A 401 -12.22 -3.09 -13.32
N THR A 402 -13.14 -3.27 -14.26
CA THR A 402 -13.65 -2.22 -15.14
C THR A 402 -14.74 -1.36 -14.50
N TRP A 403 -15.26 -1.74 -13.32
CA TRP A 403 -16.31 -1.01 -12.63
C TRP A 403 -15.75 0.18 -11.87
N LEU A 404 -15.47 1.25 -12.60
CA LEU A 404 -14.86 2.46 -12.05
C LEU A 404 -15.86 3.27 -11.22
N PRO A 405 -15.41 3.93 -10.14
CA PRO A 405 -16.20 4.88 -9.37
C PRO A 405 -16.37 6.21 -10.12
N GLY A 406 -16.93 7.21 -9.45
CA GLY A 406 -16.95 8.59 -9.93
C GLY A 406 -15.54 9.19 -10.03
N GLU A 407 -15.40 10.24 -10.80
CA GLU A 407 -14.16 10.96 -11.01
C GLU A 407 -14.32 12.45 -10.73
N ASP A 408 -13.21 13.15 -10.48
CA ASP A 408 -13.16 14.59 -10.27
C ASP A 408 -13.98 15.01 -9.05
N TRP A 409 -13.45 14.68 -7.87
CA TRP A 409 -14.12 14.98 -6.60
C TRP A 409 -14.16 16.48 -6.31
N ASP A 410 -15.35 16.98 -6.02
CA ASP A 410 -15.59 18.34 -5.56
C ASP A 410 -15.80 18.36 -4.04
N SER A 411 -14.82 18.87 -3.31
CA SER A 411 -14.86 18.94 -1.82
C SER A 411 -15.98 19.87 -1.32
N ALA A 412 -16.33 20.92 -2.07
CA ALA A 412 -17.39 21.86 -1.69
C ALA A 412 -18.77 21.23 -1.87
N ALA A 413 -19.03 20.66 -3.04
CA ALA A 413 -20.25 19.93 -3.33
C ALA A 413 -20.32 18.57 -2.61
N PHE A 414 -19.20 18.07 -2.13
CA PHE A 414 -19.02 16.73 -1.52
C PHE A 414 -19.54 15.61 -2.42
N ALA A 415 -19.22 15.72 -3.69
CA ALA A 415 -19.65 14.78 -4.73
C ALA A 415 -18.63 14.71 -5.86
N TYR A 416 -18.66 13.64 -6.63
CA TYR A 416 -17.92 13.55 -7.88
C TYR A 416 -18.63 14.36 -8.98
N ARG A 417 -17.93 15.28 -9.64
CA ARG A 417 -18.45 16.03 -10.81
C ARG A 417 -18.83 15.10 -11.96
N ARG A 418 -18.06 14.05 -12.14
CA ARG A 418 -18.40 12.91 -13.01
C ARG A 418 -18.84 11.75 -12.13
N ALA A 419 -20.15 11.63 -11.94
CA ALA A 419 -20.73 10.56 -11.12
C ALA A 419 -20.34 9.18 -11.65
N ALA A 420 -20.33 8.17 -10.74
CA ALA A 420 -20.11 6.79 -11.12
C ALA A 420 -21.16 6.35 -12.16
N LYS A 421 -20.67 5.76 -13.26
CA LYS A 421 -21.53 5.23 -14.32
C LYS A 421 -22.12 3.89 -13.91
N THR A 422 -23.26 3.55 -14.48
CA THR A 422 -23.78 2.19 -14.49
C THR A 422 -22.98 1.37 -15.50
N HIS A 423 -22.39 0.27 -15.03
CA HIS A 423 -21.64 -0.69 -15.86
C HIS A 423 -22.58 -1.84 -16.24
N ALA A 424 -22.97 -1.87 -17.50
CA ALA A 424 -23.76 -2.97 -18.06
C ALA A 424 -22.84 -4.08 -18.52
N ASN A 425 -23.11 -5.30 -18.08
CA ASN A 425 -22.33 -6.51 -18.39
C ASN A 425 -23.27 -7.64 -18.81
N GLU A 426 -22.81 -8.50 -19.69
CA GLU A 426 -23.47 -9.75 -20.03
C GLU A 426 -22.50 -10.91 -19.78
N GLY A 427 -22.82 -11.73 -18.79
CA GLY A 427 -22.02 -12.91 -18.44
C GLY A 427 -22.70 -14.20 -18.86
N LYS A 428 -21.89 -15.19 -19.24
CA LYS A 428 -22.38 -16.50 -19.71
C LYS A 428 -21.64 -17.64 -19.02
N THR A 429 -22.41 -18.71 -18.77
CA THR A 429 -21.84 -19.99 -18.32
C THR A 429 -22.71 -21.14 -18.83
N THR A 430 -22.19 -22.37 -18.83
CA THR A 430 -22.94 -23.52 -19.30
C THR A 430 -23.38 -24.39 -18.14
N LEU A 431 -24.68 -24.67 -18.06
CA LEU A 431 -25.23 -25.60 -17.06
C LEU A 431 -24.73 -27.04 -17.36
N PRO A 432 -24.42 -27.85 -16.34
CA PRO A 432 -24.11 -29.27 -16.56
C PRO A 432 -25.35 -30.01 -17.06
N LYS A 433 -25.12 -31.02 -17.91
CA LYS A 433 -26.22 -31.90 -18.40
C LYS A 433 -26.86 -32.68 -17.26
N SER A 434 -26.12 -32.93 -16.19
CA SER A 434 -26.54 -33.67 -15.00
C SER A 434 -27.38 -32.89 -14.00
N ILE A 435 -27.54 -31.55 -14.19
CA ILE A 435 -28.38 -30.78 -13.28
C ILE A 435 -29.83 -31.26 -13.34
N ALA A 436 -30.42 -31.52 -12.20
CA ALA A 436 -31.80 -32.02 -12.13
C ALA A 436 -32.79 -30.93 -12.61
N SER A 437 -33.85 -31.40 -13.34
CA SER A 437 -34.96 -30.51 -13.66
C SER A 437 -35.71 -30.10 -12.39
N GLY A 438 -36.06 -28.83 -12.28
CA GLY A 438 -36.70 -28.27 -11.07
C GLY A 438 -36.62 -26.75 -10.99
N GLN A 439 -37.12 -26.23 -9.87
CA GLN A 439 -37.05 -24.82 -9.55
C GLN A 439 -35.85 -24.57 -8.64
N TYR A 440 -35.11 -23.53 -8.92
CA TYR A 440 -33.92 -23.12 -8.16
C TYR A 440 -33.95 -21.61 -7.92
N ILE A 441 -33.19 -21.14 -6.92
CA ILE A 441 -32.93 -19.71 -6.73
C ILE A 441 -31.65 -19.35 -7.49
N VAL A 442 -31.71 -18.36 -8.37
CA VAL A 442 -30.52 -17.75 -8.99
C VAL A 442 -29.89 -16.82 -7.96
N ALA A 443 -28.60 -16.95 -7.73
CA ALA A 443 -27.84 -16.08 -6.87
C ALA A 443 -26.50 -15.68 -7.50
N LEU A 444 -25.97 -14.51 -7.11
CA LEU A 444 -24.66 -14.03 -7.52
C LEU A 444 -23.69 -13.98 -6.34
N ALA A 445 -22.40 -14.12 -6.62
CA ALA A 445 -21.33 -13.87 -5.66
C ALA A 445 -20.08 -13.37 -6.37
N ILE A 446 -19.18 -12.71 -5.63
CA ILE A 446 -17.82 -12.35 -6.06
C ILE A 446 -16.87 -13.34 -5.41
N LEU A 447 -16.15 -14.12 -6.22
CA LEU A 447 -15.31 -15.24 -5.75
C LEU A 447 -13.85 -14.83 -5.69
N ASP A 448 -13.13 -15.28 -4.67
CA ASP A 448 -11.67 -15.16 -4.63
C ASP A 448 -11.03 -16.21 -5.58
N ARG A 449 -10.50 -15.74 -6.73
CA ARG A 449 -9.90 -16.61 -7.76
C ARG A 449 -8.74 -17.44 -7.22
N GLN A 450 -7.86 -16.81 -6.45
CA GLN A 450 -6.68 -17.47 -5.89
C GLN A 450 -7.00 -18.22 -4.59
N GLY A 451 -8.04 -17.80 -3.89
CA GLY A 451 -8.51 -18.34 -2.62
C GLY A 451 -9.55 -19.45 -2.73
N GLY A 452 -9.46 -20.29 -3.74
CA GLY A 452 -10.30 -21.49 -3.86
C GLY A 452 -11.65 -21.28 -4.55
N MET A 453 -11.86 -20.14 -5.22
CA MET A 453 -13.11 -19.85 -5.92
C MET A 453 -14.34 -19.86 -4.99
N VAL A 454 -14.16 -19.41 -3.75
CA VAL A 454 -15.26 -19.25 -2.79
C VAL A 454 -15.73 -17.79 -2.71
N PRO A 455 -17.01 -17.53 -2.34
CA PRO A 455 -17.49 -16.17 -2.13
C PRO A 455 -16.69 -15.46 -1.06
N SER A 456 -16.16 -14.27 -1.39
CA SER A 456 -15.27 -13.53 -0.46
C SER A 456 -15.55 -12.02 -0.40
N ALA A 457 -16.36 -11.48 -1.33
CA ALA A 457 -16.81 -10.09 -1.31
C ALA A 457 -18.30 -9.99 -1.62
N ARG A 458 -18.94 -8.91 -1.16
CA ARG A 458 -20.39 -8.71 -1.21
C ARG A 458 -20.77 -7.49 -2.04
N PHE A 459 -21.90 -7.60 -2.74
CA PHE A 459 -22.60 -6.44 -3.30
C PHE A 459 -23.30 -5.64 -2.20
N ALA A 460 -23.52 -4.37 -2.44
CA ALA A 460 -24.26 -3.49 -1.54
C ALA A 460 -25.77 -3.57 -1.85
N THR A 461 -26.35 -4.73 -1.63
CA THR A 461 -27.80 -4.99 -1.78
C THR A 461 -28.35 -5.71 -0.55
N THR A 462 -29.62 -5.51 -0.27
CA THR A 462 -30.28 -6.15 0.88
C THR A 462 -30.57 -7.62 0.65
N ASN A 463 -30.60 -8.08 -0.60
CA ASN A 463 -30.76 -9.49 -0.97
C ASN A 463 -29.46 -10.23 -0.70
N TYR A 464 -29.26 -10.69 0.51
CA TYR A 464 -28.04 -11.35 0.94
C TYR A 464 -28.35 -12.59 1.79
N LEU A 465 -27.61 -13.65 1.54
CA LEU A 465 -27.59 -14.84 2.39
C LEU A 465 -26.16 -15.02 2.91
N ARG A 466 -26.05 -15.30 4.20
CA ARG A 466 -24.78 -15.60 4.86
C ARG A 466 -24.00 -16.66 4.06
N GLY A 467 -22.71 -16.45 3.86
CA GLY A 467 -21.87 -17.24 2.97
C GLY A 467 -21.66 -16.61 1.60
N GLY A 468 -22.06 -15.34 1.40
CA GLY A 468 -21.64 -14.51 0.26
C GLY A 468 -22.54 -14.57 -0.97
N TRP A 469 -23.72 -15.17 -0.89
CA TRP A 469 -24.64 -15.27 -2.02
C TRP A 469 -25.71 -14.19 -2.00
N HIS A 470 -26.01 -13.60 -3.16
CA HIS A 470 -27.03 -12.58 -3.38
C HIS A 470 -28.17 -13.14 -4.24
N PRO A 471 -29.25 -13.64 -3.65
CA PRO A 471 -30.39 -14.17 -4.36
C PRO A 471 -31.09 -13.12 -5.22
N LEU A 472 -31.49 -13.52 -6.42
CA LEU A 472 -32.18 -12.66 -7.38
C LEU A 472 -33.66 -13.05 -7.50
N GLY A 473 -33.95 -14.33 -7.76
CA GLY A 473 -35.28 -14.84 -8.00
C GLY A 473 -35.26 -16.30 -8.36
N TYR A 474 -36.43 -16.85 -8.71
CA TYR A 474 -36.52 -18.25 -9.14
C TYR A 474 -36.28 -18.43 -10.64
N ILE A 475 -35.62 -19.52 -11.00
CA ILE A 475 -35.43 -20.02 -12.35
C ILE A 475 -35.89 -21.45 -12.46
N GLY A 476 -36.43 -21.84 -13.59
CA GLY A 476 -36.71 -23.23 -13.92
C GLY A 476 -35.61 -23.90 -14.72
N ILE A 477 -35.23 -25.09 -14.33
CA ILE A 477 -34.36 -25.95 -15.12
C ILE A 477 -35.21 -27.00 -15.78
N GLY A 478 -35.27 -27.01 -17.14
CA GLY A 478 -36.13 -27.89 -17.94
C GLY A 478 -37.58 -27.39 -18.01
N LYS A 479 -38.11 -26.78 -16.98
CA LYS A 479 -39.50 -26.30 -16.89
C LYS A 479 -39.51 -24.92 -16.20
N ALA A 480 -40.29 -23.97 -16.71
CA ALA A 480 -40.43 -22.66 -16.13
C ALA A 480 -41.03 -22.70 -14.70
N PRO A 481 -40.61 -21.86 -13.77
CA PRO A 481 -41.26 -21.74 -12.45
C PRO A 481 -42.64 -21.07 -12.61
N VAL A 482 -43.49 -21.31 -11.63
CA VAL A 482 -44.82 -20.67 -11.58
C VAL A 482 -44.71 -19.18 -11.27
N ASP A 483 -43.77 -18.80 -10.43
CA ASP A 483 -43.46 -17.42 -10.06
C ASP A 483 -41.93 -17.25 -9.95
N ALA A 484 -41.41 -16.16 -10.48
CA ALA A 484 -39.99 -15.84 -10.44
C ALA A 484 -39.61 -15.02 -9.20
N THR A 485 -40.59 -14.50 -8.46
CA THR A 485 -40.38 -13.60 -7.36
C THR A 485 -39.99 -14.37 -6.09
N LEU A 486 -38.98 -13.91 -5.38
CA LEU A 486 -38.62 -14.40 -4.04
C LEU A 486 -39.66 -13.91 -3.05
N LYS A 487 -40.50 -14.82 -2.61
CA LYS A 487 -41.46 -14.62 -1.55
C LYS A 487 -40.99 -15.39 -0.31
N ASP A 488 -41.19 -14.84 0.88
CA ASP A 488 -40.97 -15.51 2.17
C ASP A 488 -39.49 -15.95 2.40
N ILE A 489 -38.52 -15.25 1.79
CA ILE A 489 -37.11 -15.44 2.09
C ILE A 489 -36.65 -14.33 3.02
N ALA A 490 -36.25 -14.75 4.24
CA ALA A 490 -35.52 -13.88 5.13
C ALA A 490 -34.08 -13.66 4.59
N PHE A 491 -33.66 -12.42 4.49
CA PHE A 491 -32.32 -12.05 4.11
C PHE A 491 -31.49 -11.68 5.32
N ASP A 492 -30.21 -12.00 5.27
CA ASP A 492 -29.20 -11.60 6.25
C ASP A 492 -28.70 -10.19 5.95
N SER A 493 -28.07 -9.57 6.95
CA SER A 493 -27.37 -8.30 6.75
C SER A 493 -26.04 -8.52 6.02
N PRO A 494 -25.73 -7.79 4.93
CA PRO A 494 -24.43 -7.86 4.28
C PRO A 494 -23.34 -7.05 5.01
N ALA A 495 -23.65 -6.35 6.10
CA ALA A 495 -22.71 -5.48 6.80
C ALA A 495 -21.47 -6.25 7.30
N PHE A 496 -21.72 -7.32 8.06
CA PHE A 496 -20.70 -8.21 8.58
C PHE A 496 -21.11 -9.66 8.31
N ASP A 497 -20.14 -10.47 7.89
CA ASP A 497 -20.31 -11.90 7.73
C ASP A 497 -18.99 -12.60 8.05
N ASP A 498 -18.91 -13.21 9.19
CA ASP A 498 -17.76 -13.95 9.71
C ASP A 498 -17.65 -15.38 9.17
N SER A 499 -18.59 -15.80 8.31
CA SER A 499 -18.50 -17.07 7.60
C SER A 499 -17.71 -16.97 6.29
N LEU A 500 -17.45 -15.75 5.81
CA LEU A 500 -16.63 -15.56 4.61
C LEU A 500 -15.17 -15.88 4.91
N HIS A 501 -14.58 -16.63 4.01
CA HIS A 501 -13.21 -17.10 4.11
C HIS A 501 -12.60 -17.24 2.72
N TYR A 502 -11.34 -17.63 2.65
CA TYR A 502 -10.69 -18.10 1.43
C TYR A 502 -9.85 -19.35 1.74
N ILE A 503 -9.49 -20.08 0.70
CA ILE A 503 -8.74 -21.34 0.82
C ILE A 503 -7.30 -21.10 0.45
N VAL A 504 -6.37 -21.35 1.38
CA VAL A 504 -4.95 -21.43 1.08
C VAL A 504 -4.62 -22.83 0.57
N PRO A 505 -4.05 -23.00 -0.64
CA PRO A 505 -3.69 -24.31 -1.16
C PRO A 505 -2.74 -25.07 -0.20
N GLU A 506 -2.96 -26.37 -0.05
CA GLU A 506 -2.17 -27.22 0.86
C GLU A 506 -0.67 -27.16 0.55
N LYS A 507 -0.31 -27.05 -0.72
CA LYS A 507 1.09 -26.88 -1.15
C LYS A 507 1.79 -25.63 -0.58
N LEU A 508 1.04 -24.58 -0.19
CA LEU A 508 1.56 -23.41 0.51
C LEU A 508 1.48 -23.59 2.03
N ARG A 509 0.35 -24.13 2.52
CA ARG A 509 0.09 -24.27 3.95
C ARG A 509 1.04 -25.24 4.63
N SER A 510 1.41 -26.33 3.97
CA SER A 510 2.28 -27.38 4.52
C SER A 510 3.77 -27.03 4.50
N VAL A 511 4.16 -25.94 3.82
CA VAL A 511 5.57 -25.54 3.73
C VAL A 511 6.10 -25.17 5.11
N LYS A 512 7.20 -25.81 5.47
CA LYS A 512 7.98 -25.52 6.69
C LYS A 512 9.26 -24.79 6.32
N ALA A 513 9.78 -24.02 7.26
CA ALA A 513 11.09 -23.41 7.06
C ALA A 513 12.14 -24.51 6.79
N PRO A 514 12.93 -24.36 5.72
CA PRO A 514 14.00 -25.30 5.43
C PRO A 514 15.07 -25.25 6.54
N PRO A 515 15.92 -26.26 6.67
CA PRO A 515 17.12 -26.18 7.48
C PRO A 515 17.92 -24.93 7.13
N LEU A 516 18.63 -24.38 8.11
CA LEU A 516 19.51 -23.25 7.84
C LEU A 516 20.58 -23.67 6.84
N PRO A 517 20.77 -22.94 5.72
CA PRO A 517 21.87 -23.24 4.81
C PRO A 517 23.21 -23.00 5.54
N PRO A 518 24.29 -23.64 5.08
CA PRO A 518 25.62 -23.36 5.61
C PRO A 518 26.04 -21.93 5.23
N VAL A 519 25.70 -20.97 6.09
CA VAL A 519 26.03 -19.56 5.88
C VAL A 519 27.44 -19.32 6.36
N LYS A 520 28.35 -18.94 5.48
CA LYS A 520 29.61 -18.36 5.87
C LYS A 520 29.36 -16.89 6.24
N ALA A 521 29.04 -16.68 7.51
CA ALA A 521 28.87 -15.33 8.02
C ALA A 521 30.14 -14.50 7.76
N VAL A 522 29.94 -13.30 7.23
CA VAL A 522 31.02 -12.33 7.14
C VAL A 522 31.24 -11.70 8.51
N THR A 523 32.50 -11.53 8.90
CA THR A 523 32.80 -10.78 10.11
C THR A 523 32.38 -9.35 9.93
N PRO A 524 31.52 -8.79 10.78
CA PRO A 524 31.19 -7.38 10.69
C PRO A 524 32.45 -6.55 10.78
N TRP A 525 32.59 -5.62 9.85
CA TRP A 525 33.65 -4.64 9.94
C TRP A 525 33.34 -3.64 11.04
N THR A 526 34.32 -3.35 11.89
CA THR A 526 34.18 -2.35 12.96
C THR A 526 35.19 -1.23 12.73
N PRO A 527 34.77 0.05 12.89
CA PRO A 527 35.69 1.16 12.83
C PRO A 527 36.81 1.03 13.87
N ASP A 528 38.07 1.20 13.46
CA ASP A 528 39.20 1.32 14.38
C ASP A 528 39.88 2.69 14.16
N PRO A 529 39.76 3.62 15.11
CA PRO A 529 40.34 4.97 14.97
C PRO A 529 41.84 4.99 14.69
N ARG A 530 42.57 3.97 15.10
CA ARG A 530 44.04 3.90 14.91
C ARG A 530 44.42 3.51 13.50
N THR A 531 43.58 2.73 12.83
CA THR A 531 43.88 2.21 11.50
C THR A 531 42.99 2.76 10.43
N GLU A 532 41.67 2.63 10.55
CA GLU A 532 40.70 3.09 9.56
C GLU A 532 39.29 3.18 10.15
N LEU A 533 38.64 4.31 9.95
CA LEU A 533 37.26 4.53 10.34
C LEU A 533 36.27 4.26 9.19
N ILE A 534 36.74 4.24 7.94
CA ILE A 534 35.88 3.99 6.79
C ILE A 534 35.87 2.51 6.41
N ASN A 535 34.68 1.91 6.35
CA ASN A 535 34.51 0.53 5.92
C ASN A 535 34.91 0.39 4.42
N PRO A 536 35.90 -0.46 4.09
CA PRO A 536 36.38 -0.63 2.73
C PRO A 536 35.35 -1.28 1.79
N TRP A 537 34.34 -1.93 2.33
CA TRP A 537 33.28 -2.60 1.57
C TRP A 537 32.05 -1.74 1.33
N ARG A 538 31.98 -0.57 1.99
CA ARG A 538 30.85 0.34 1.89
C ARG A 538 31.08 1.40 0.82
N TYR A 539 30.02 1.72 0.07
CA TYR A 539 30.00 2.80 -0.90
C TYR A 539 29.42 4.07 -0.28
N TRP A 540 29.80 5.21 -0.82
CA TRP A 540 29.17 6.47 -0.50
C TRP A 540 27.81 6.56 -1.17
N THR A 541 26.80 6.99 -0.44
CA THR A 541 25.42 7.07 -0.93
C THR A 541 25.17 8.43 -1.57
N LEU A 542 24.66 8.45 -2.79
CA LEU A 542 24.19 9.67 -3.43
C LEU A 542 22.78 9.99 -2.93
N GLU A 543 22.63 11.12 -2.26
CA GLU A 543 21.33 11.69 -1.89
C GLU A 543 21.04 12.88 -2.79
N THR A 544 19.94 12.84 -3.50
CA THR A 544 19.52 13.90 -4.41
C THR A 544 18.03 13.93 -4.59
N ASN A 545 17.52 15.14 -4.84
CA ASN A 545 16.15 15.38 -5.24
C ASN A 545 16.00 15.44 -6.77
N ASP A 546 17.11 15.32 -7.49
CA ASP A 546 17.14 15.49 -8.94
C ASP A 546 17.11 14.18 -9.68
N HIS A 547 16.26 14.09 -10.69
CA HIS A 547 16.13 12.91 -11.54
C HIS A 547 17.23 12.80 -12.62
N GLY A 548 18.00 13.86 -12.80
CA GLY A 548 19.07 13.93 -13.81
C GLY A 548 20.46 13.50 -13.33
N LEU A 549 20.64 13.14 -12.06
CA LEU A 549 21.91 12.69 -11.54
C LEU A 549 22.08 11.17 -11.65
N GLU A 550 23.25 10.76 -12.09
CA GLU A 550 23.64 9.36 -12.15
C GLU A 550 24.87 9.11 -11.28
N LYS A 551 24.88 8.00 -10.57
CA LYS A 551 26.05 7.49 -9.85
C LYS A 551 26.52 6.20 -10.51
N GLN A 552 27.79 6.10 -10.79
CA GLN A 552 28.43 4.91 -11.35
C GLN A 552 29.60 4.48 -10.47
N ILE A 553 29.82 3.17 -10.42
CA ILE A 553 31.00 2.59 -9.80
C ILE A 553 31.93 2.13 -10.93
N LEU A 554 33.13 2.74 -11.00
CA LEU A 554 34.12 2.44 -11.99
C LEU A 554 35.26 1.61 -11.37
N ASN A 555 35.74 0.62 -12.09
CA ASN A 555 36.89 -0.19 -11.69
C ASN A 555 38.18 0.43 -12.24
N GLU A 556 38.40 1.71 -11.99
CA GLU A 556 39.60 2.47 -12.30
C GLU A 556 40.40 2.66 -11.01
N ARG A 557 41.71 2.39 -11.00
CA ARG A 557 42.58 2.63 -9.83
C ARG A 557 41.96 2.07 -8.51
N GLY A 558 41.36 0.90 -8.55
CA GLY A 558 40.53 0.38 -7.49
C GLY A 558 39.08 0.78 -7.70
N ARG A 559 38.45 1.32 -6.67
CA ARG A 559 37.05 1.74 -6.71
C ARG A 559 36.94 3.25 -6.89
N VAL A 560 36.27 3.69 -7.95
CA VAL A 560 35.93 5.09 -8.19
C VAL A 560 34.41 5.23 -8.18
N MET A 561 33.89 6.16 -7.37
CA MET A 561 32.50 6.57 -7.39
C MET A 561 32.38 7.83 -8.25
N ARG A 562 31.68 7.73 -9.36
CA ARG A 562 31.39 8.85 -10.25
C ARG A 562 29.97 9.33 -10.08
N VAL A 563 29.79 10.62 -9.86
CA VAL A 563 28.50 11.29 -9.93
C VAL A 563 28.52 12.25 -11.11
N THR A 564 27.54 12.14 -12.01
CA THR A 564 27.44 12.95 -13.24
C THR A 564 26.01 13.45 -13.43
N GLY A 565 25.87 14.67 -13.94
CA GLY A 565 24.58 15.22 -14.34
C GLY A 565 24.39 16.67 -13.95
N ASP A 566 23.13 17.08 -13.89
CA ASP A 566 22.73 18.40 -13.39
C ASP A 566 22.52 18.34 -11.89
N PHE A 567 23.37 19.01 -11.13
CA PHE A 567 23.25 19.11 -9.68
C PHE A 567 22.18 20.16 -9.34
N GLY A 568 21.02 19.72 -8.92
CA GLY A 568 19.93 20.61 -8.61
C GLY A 568 20.02 21.27 -7.23
N ARG A 569 18.89 21.44 -6.57
CA ARG A 569 18.81 22.24 -5.35
C ARG A 569 19.51 21.65 -4.13
N SER A 570 19.64 20.33 -4.05
CA SER A 570 20.17 19.64 -2.87
C SER A 570 20.69 18.26 -3.25
N SER A 571 21.96 18.14 -3.57
CA SER A 571 22.59 16.86 -3.87
C SER A 571 23.84 16.68 -3.06
N SER A 572 24.08 15.48 -2.54
CA SER A 572 25.27 15.16 -1.78
C SER A 572 25.69 13.71 -1.90
N LEU A 573 26.98 13.45 -1.77
CA LEU A 573 27.54 12.11 -1.65
C LEU A 573 27.90 11.88 -0.18
N ASN A 574 27.22 10.95 0.48
CA ASN A 574 27.28 10.77 1.93
C ASN A 574 27.85 9.42 2.34
N TYR A 575 28.67 9.44 3.38
CA TYR A 575 29.03 8.27 4.15
C TYR A 575 28.37 8.43 5.54
N SER A 576 27.17 7.92 5.65
CA SER A 576 26.30 8.08 6.82
C SER A 576 25.60 6.74 7.14
N PHE A 577 24.75 6.71 8.12
CA PHE A 577 23.92 5.61 8.56
C PHE A 577 24.55 4.21 8.58
N GLY A 578 24.52 3.57 9.71
CA GLY A 578 25.07 2.24 9.89
C GLY A 578 26.56 2.14 9.61
N ASN A 579 27.29 3.25 9.66
CA ASN A 579 28.73 3.25 9.46
C ASN A 579 29.52 2.92 10.73
N GLY A 580 28.84 2.97 11.91
CA GLY A 580 29.44 2.67 13.20
C GLY A 580 30.46 3.70 13.71
N ILE A 581 30.64 4.83 13.01
CA ILE A 581 31.64 5.85 13.37
C ILE A 581 31.04 6.80 14.37
N LYS A 582 31.51 6.77 15.63
CA LYS A 582 31.23 7.80 16.65
C LYS A 582 32.53 8.46 17.07
N LEU A 583 32.66 9.76 16.81
CA LEU A 583 33.89 10.48 17.08
C LEU A 583 33.97 10.90 18.55
N ASP A 584 35.08 10.57 19.19
CA ASP A 584 35.48 11.13 20.47
C ASP A 584 36.24 12.45 20.29
N ARG A 585 36.55 13.12 21.38
CA ARG A 585 37.46 14.29 21.35
C ARG A 585 38.81 13.89 20.75
N GLY A 586 39.37 14.76 19.94
CA GLY A 586 40.70 14.55 19.37
C GLY A 586 40.84 15.13 17.96
N HIS A 587 42.02 14.92 17.42
CA HIS A 587 42.36 15.35 16.06
C HIS A 587 42.12 14.19 15.09
N TYR A 588 41.60 14.52 13.93
CA TYR A 588 41.28 13.55 12.87
C TYR A 588 41.77 14.06 11.55
N HIS A 589 42.11 13.17 10.64
CA HIS A 589 42.40 13.50 9.25
C HIS A 589 41.57 12.63 8.31
N PHE A 590 41.09 13.26 7.26
CA PHE A 590 40.38 12.62 6.17
C PHE A 590 41.16 12.88 4.87
N ALA A 591 41.57 11.82 4.20
CA ALA A 591 42.27 11.87 2.94
C ALA A 591 41.47 11.15 1.84
N PHE A 592 41.45 11.71 0.65
CA PHE A 592 40.76 11.13 -0.50
C PHE A 592 41.35 11.63 -1.81
N HIS A 593 41.15 10.88 -2.89
CA HIS A 593 41.49 11.31 -4.24
C HIS A 593 40.21 11.77 -4.94
N ALA A 594 40.26 12.90 -5.62
CA ALA A 594 39.18 13.43 -6.40
C ALA A 594 39.63 14.00 -7.74
N ARG A 595 38.76 13.91 -8.73
CA ARG A 595 38.82 14.63 -10.01
C ARG A 595 37.42 14.96 -10.49
N GLY A 596 37.30 15.81 -11.51
CA GLY A 596 35.99 16.11 -12.10
C GLY A 596 36.02 17.32 -13.03
N THR A 597 34.86 17.91 -13.23
CA THR A 597 34.71 19.12 -14.02
C THR A 597 35.52 20.26 -13.37
N PRO A 598 36.49 20.86 -14.10
CA PRO A 598 37.33 21.92 -13.57
C PRO A 598 36.51 23.09 -13.02
N GLY A 599 36.88 23.55 -11.83
CA GLY A 599 36.22 24.67 -11.18
C GLY A 599 34.85 24.35 -10.56
N LEU A 600 34.40 23.11 -10.62
CA LEU A 600 33.19 22.69 -9.90
C LEU A 600 33.45 22.74 -8.38
N PRO A 601 32.78 23.59 -7.61
CA PRO A 601 32.98 23.70 -6.17
C PRO A 601 32.31 22.56 -5.44
N ILE A 602 33.08 21.74 -4.74
CA ILE A 602 32.59 20.69 -3.85
C ILE A 602 32.88 21.12 -2.42
N GLU A 603 31.87 21.06 -1.57
CA GLU A 603 32.03 21.32 -0.14
C GLU A 603 32.10 20.01 0.62
N PHE A 604 33.10 19.87 1.49
CA PHE A 604 33.12 18.76 2.46
C PHE A 604 32.54 19.23 3.79
N GLU A 605 31.68 18.41 4.36
CA GLU A 605 31.04 18.66 5.65
C GLU A 605 31.18 17.44 6.58
N LEU A 606 31.27 17.75 7.87
CA LEU A 606 31.20 16.80 8.96
C LEU A 606 29.92 17.06 9.77
N ALA A 607 29.20 15.98 10.13
CA ALA A 607 28.00 16.11 10.94
C ALA A 607 27.92 15.02 12.02
N ASP A 608 27.34 15.35 13.18
CA ASP A 608 26.91 14.46 14.25
C ASP A 608 25.46 14.02 13.92
N GLY A 609 25.30 12.84 13.37
CA GLY A 609 24.06 12.42 12.74
C GLY A 609 23.69 13.35 11.58
N TRP A 610 22.58 14.05 11.72
CA TRP A 610 22.11 15.07 10.76
C TRP A 610 22.59 16.48 11.07
N ARG A 611 23.00 16.70 12.32
CA ARG A 611 23.39 18.00 12.80
C ARG A 611 24.76 18.38 12.22
N LYS A 612 24.78 19.32 11.29
CA LYS A 612 26.03 19.89 10.77
C LYS A 612 26.85 20.44 11.94
N VAL A 613 28.08 19.97 12.05
CA VAL A 613 29.04 20.40 13.06
C VAL A 613 29.94 21.50 12.50
N SER A 614 30.44 21.31 11.25
CA SER A 614 31.29 22.28 10.59
C SER A 614 31.28 22.12 9.06
N LYS A 615 31.65 23.21 8.36
CA LYS A 615 32.09 23.21 6.98
C LYS A 615 33.61 23.13 7.03
N GLU A 616 34.17 22.03 6.59
CA GLU A 616 35.60 21.77 6.79
C GLU A 616 36.47 22.22 5.61
N ALA A 617 35.97 22.10 4.38
CA ALA A 617 36.75 22.50 3.21
C ALA A 617 35.89 22.74 1.96
N ASP A 618 36.38 23.70 1.14
CA ASP A 618 36.01 23.84 -0.27
C ASP A 618 37.01 23.09 -1.12
N ILE A 619 36.56 22.17 -1.97
CA ILE A 619 37.38 21.32 -2.81
C ILE A 619 37.23 21.79 -4.25
N SER A 620 38.36 22.29 -4.85
CA SER A 620 38.38 22.65 -6.24
C SER A 620 38.83 21.47 -7.10
N LEU A 621 37.96 21.03 -7.99
CA LEU A 621 38.23 19.90 -8.89
C LEU A 621 39.06 20.28 -10.09
N SER A 622 39.76 19.30 -10.63
CA SER A 622 40.48 19.34 -11.93
C SER A 622 40.25 18.03 -12.68
N THR A 623 40.60 17.99 -13.97
CA THR A 623 40.51 16.74 -14.77
C THR A 623 41.45 15.65 -14.28
N GLU A 624 42.55 16.03 -13.62
CA GLU A 624 43.54 15.12 -13.09
C GLU A 624 43.22 14.70 -11.66
N TRP A 625 43.57 13.48 -11.30
CA TRP A 625 43.45 13.00 -9.93
C TRP A 625 44.37 13.80 -8.99
N LYS A 626 43.78 14.36 -7.96
CA LYS A 626 44.49 15.03 -6.86
C LYS A 626 44.16 14.38 -5.53
N GLU A 627 45.18 14.26 -4.67
CA GLU A 627 44.97 13.92 -3.26
C GLU A 627 44.58 15.19 -2.51
N HIS A 628 43.52 15.06 -1.70
CA HIS A 628 43.08 16.08 -0.78
C HIS A 628 43.19 15.52 0.64
N ARG A 629 43.64 16.38 1.56
CA ARG A 629 43.74 16.05 3.00
C ARG A 629 43.08 17.15 3.79
N ILE A 630 42.21 16.74 4.72
CA ILE A 630 41.49 17.62 5.61
C ILE A 630 41.78 17.19 7.03
N GLU A 631 42.24 18.11 7.86
CA GLU A 631 42.51 17.90 9.26
C GLU A 631 41.51 18.69 10.08
N PHE A 632 40.97 18.11 11.16
CA PHE A 632 40.00 18.77 12.01
C PHE A 632 40.06 18.28 13.46
N GLU A 633 39.64 19.15 14.39
CA GLU A 633 39.59 18.88 15.81
C GLU A 633 38.14 18.68 16.26
N ILE A 634 37.85 17.56 16.90
CA ILE A 634 36.57 17.29 17.58
C ILE A 634 36.69 17.69 19.04
N LYS A 635 36.02 18.79 19.40
CA LYS A 635 36.03 19.35 20.77
C LYS A 635 35.05 18.69 21.70
N THR A 636 33.97 18.14 21.15
CA THR A 636 32.91 17.47 21.92
C THR A 636 32.59 16.12 21.28
N LYS A 637 32.52 15.07 22.09
CA LYS A 637 32.15 13.72 21.63
C LYS A 637 30.81 13.79 20.88
N PHE A 638 30.71 13.08 19.76
CA PHE A 638 29.48 12.96 18.99
C PHE A 638 28.48 12.03 19.69
N ASN A 639 27.22 12.42 19.66
CA ASN A 639 26.12 11.63 20.22
C ASN A 639 25.66 10.56 19.25
N ASP A 640 25.62 10.90 17.98
CA ASP A 640 25.16 10.06 16.88
C ASP A 640 26.33 9.56 16.02
N GLU A 641 26.01 8.72 15.02
CA GLU A 641 27.00 8.32 14.02
C GLU A 641 27.43 9.51 13.17
N THR A 642 28.72 9.55 12.89
CA THR A 642 29.34 10.62 12.10
C THR A 642 28.91 10.52 10.65
N THR A 643 28.39 11.60 10.08
CA THR A 643 28.18 11.74 8.64
C THR A 643 29.34 12.52 8.00
N LEU A 644 30.01 11.87 7.04
CA LEU A 644 30.93 12.53 6.13
C LEU A 644 30.15 12.84 4.85
N ARG A 645 30.20 14.09 4.39
CA ARG A 645 29.37 14.54 3.28
C ARG A 645 30.14 15.42 2.30
N PHE A 646 30.07 15.07 1.03
CA PHE A 646 30.42 15.99 -0.06
C PHE A 646 29.13 16.64 -0.57
N ARG A 647 28.96 17.93 -0.37
CA ARG A 647 27.89 18.70 -1.00
C ARG A 647 28.24 19.01 -2.43
N LEU A 648 27.34 18.67 -3.33
CA LEU A 648 27.46 19.00 -4.74
C LEU A 648 26.86 20.40 -4.98
N PRO A 649 27.46 21.20 -5.89
CA PRO A 649 27.05 22.59 -6.08
C PRO A 649 25.62 22.66 -6.65
N GLN A 650 24.85 23.64 -6.16
CA GLN A 650 23.48 23.85 -6.64
C GLN A 650 23.49 24.40 -8.07
N TYR A 651 22.57 23.90 -8.89
CA TYR A 651 22.34 24.37 -10.27
C TYR A 651 23.59 24.36 -11.19
N ALA A 652 24.54 23.49 -10.91
CA ALA A 652 25.71 23.26 -11.74
C ALA A 652 25.57 21.93 -12.49
N LYS A 653 26.29 21.82 -13.61
CA LYS A 653 26.40 20.58 -14.38
C LYS A 653 27.83 20.10 -14.38
N GLY A 654 28.02 18.81 -14.16
CA GLY A 654 29.37 18.30 -14.16
C GLY A 654 29.52 16.86 -13.73
N THR A 655 30.80 16.50 -13.49
CA THR A 655 31.21 15.18 -13.01
C THR A 655 32.07 15.33 -11.76
N PHE A 656 31.83 14.49 -10.78
CA PHE A 656 32.63 14.36 -9.57
C PHE A 656 33.03 12.89 -9.38
N ASP A 657 34.33 12.60 -9.43
CA ASP A 657 34.90 11.29 -9.18
C ASP A 657 35.59 11.30 -7.80
N LEU A 658 35.25 10.33 -6.96
CA LEU A 658 35.81 10.13 -5.63
C LEU A 658 36.45 8.74 -5.51
N SER A 659 37.65 8.66 -4.94
CA SER A 659 38.38 7.40 -4.72
C SER A 659 39.32 7.48 -3.50
N TYR A 660 39.81 6.35 -3.03
CA TYR A 660 40.83 6.22 -1.97
C TYR A 660 40.50 7.01 -0.69
N THR A 661 39.27 6.95 -0.23
CA THR A 661 38.88 7.60 1.03
C THR A 661 39.51 6.91 2.23
N ARG A 662 40.14 7.69 3.12
CA ARG A 662 40.73 7.23 4.38
C ARG A 662 40.39 8.20 5.50
N PHE A 663 39.93 7.67 6.62
CA PHE A 663 39.53 8.46 7.76
C PHE A 663 40.09 7.88 9.05
N ARG A 664 40.91 8.66 9.77
CA ARG A 664 41.65 8.21 10.97
C ARG A 664 41.69 9.27 12.03
N LYS A 665 41.86 8.84 13.28
CA LYS A 665 42.29 9.72 14.37
C LYS A 665 43.78 9.98 14.24
N SER A 666 44.18 11.24 14.37
CA SER A 666 45.59 11.61 14.48
C SER A 666 46.06 11.22 15.90
N ASP A 667 47.29 10.70 15.98
CA ASP A 667 47.89 10.34 17.25
C ASP A 667 48.12 11.55 18.16
#